data_88af9b271a1683f3f73f13dd42d54dfa
#
_entry.id   88af9b271a1683f3f73f13dd42d54dfa
#
_cell.length_a   1.000
_cell.length_b   1.000
_cell.length_c   1.000
_cell.angle_alpha   90.00
_cell.angle_beta   90.00
_cell.angle_gamma   90.00
#
_symmetry.space_group_name_H-M   'P 1'
#
loop_
_entity.id
_entity.type
_entity.pdbx_description
1 polymer ?
#
loop_
_entity_poly.entity_id
_entity_poly.type
_entity_poly.pdbx_seq_one_letter_code
_entity_poly.pdbx_strand_id
1 'polypeptide(L)'
;MRMKLSILKNTLFLSFFFCFGQLSAFENTKTSHAFADDKITRPAMDVIKRTIGARAKNIQLEAISSPSGYDTFVIEAHDGILTIKGNSPVALTSGFYTYLKEACNAMVSWSATQIPDFEKWPDFKEKKVTSPYQFRYFLNVVTYGYTMPYWDWDRWQKEIDWMALHGINMPLALVGNEAIALRVWEKLGLSKKRTNEFFTGPAYLPWHRMGNMNSWSFPLDESWHKDQVALQHQILDRMRELDFKPIVPAFAGFVPEEFKEMHPEVKLNKLEWGGFPKENNAFVLSPESAWFKKIGKLFVEEWEKEFGKCTYYLSDTFNEMDLPVPKDDPEKKYEILAQYGKAIYESVIAGNPDAVWVTQGWTFGYMHHIWDKKSLSAMLKPIPDDKMIIIDLAAEYPDYVWYTDPVWQTHEGFYGKQWIYSFVPNFGGKTALTGVLKFYADNPAKALASPYRSSLKGFGSAPEGTENNEVVYELLADLGWSEKAIDINEWIGKYAVSRYGAYPPEMKTAWTALLQSAYNTFGSYPRYTWQTLTPDERRKGKINDDPKFMDAVVRFLNCSEQLGANKLYQNDAIELAATYLGIKADDFYKVALMADKNGDEQLKKEAFEKTLFILDKVDRLLASHPLHRLSPWVSLARSHGKTVSQKNQYETDAKRLITTWGGYQEDYAARFWSGLISSYYIPRMQNYLFGDKSKVNDWEEQWINKPYTETVRPFENPVAEAKKLVQQFSMPKAQ
;
A
#
# COMPACT_ATOMS: atom_id res chain seq x y z
N MET A 1 -22.53 -81.94 14.62
CA MET A 1 -22.81 -80.93 15.63
C MET A 1 -21.67 -79.91 15.76
N ARG A 2 -21.02 -79.62 14.66
CA ARG A 2 -19.94 -78.58 14.61
C ARG A 2 -20.16 -77.43 13.56
N MET A 3 -21.33 -77.41 12.92
CA MET A 3 -21.62 -76.44 11.86
C MET A 3 -22.62 -75.34 12.26
N LYS A 4 -23.21 -75.36 13.44
CA LYS A 4 -24.16 -74.37 13.92
C LYS A 4 -23.54 -73.26 14.81
N LEU A 5 -22.28 -73.40 15.28
CA LEU A 5 -21.62 -72.37 16.11
C LEU A 5 -20.85 -71.34 15.29
N SER A 6 -20.57 -71.63 14.02
CA SER A 6 -19.82 -70.68 13.14
C SER A 6 -20.67 -69.55 12.63
N ILE A 7 -21.99 -69.77 12.42
CA ILE A 7 -22.88 -68.72 11.85
C ILE A 7 -23.28 -67.68 12.91
N LEU A 8 -23.38 -68.06 14.18
CA LEU A 8 -23.73 -67.10 15.25
C LEU A 8 -22.59 -66.19 15.64
N LYS A 9 -21.32 -66.60 15.49
CA LYS A 9 -20.16 -65.75 15.75
C LYS A 9 -19.97 -64.72 14.65
N ASN A 10 -20.26 -65.01 13.38
CA ASN A 10 -20.12 -64.12 12.29
C ASN A 10 -21.22 -63.01 12.26
N THR A 11 -22.43 -63.37 12.70
CA THR A 11 -23.56 -62.42 12.75
C THR A 11 -23.39 -61.43 13.91
N LEU A 12 -22.82 -61.81 15.04
CA LEU A 12 -22.52 -60.92 16.14
C LEU A 12 -21.33 -59.92 15.78
N PHE A 13 -20.36 -60.48 15.03
CA PHE A 13 -19.22 -59.63 14.62
C PHE A 13 -19.60 -58.57 13.54
N LEU A 14 -20.51 -58.87 12.60
CA LEU A 14 -21.01 -57.89 11.63
C LEU A 14 -21.91 -56.85 12.29
N SER A 15 -22.73 -57.20 13.28
CA SER A 15 -23.57 -56.24 14.00
C SER A 15 -22.75 -55.28 14.86
N PHE A 16 -21.64 -55.73 15.46
CA PHE A 16 -20.74 -54.88 16.24
C PHE A 16 -19.92 -53.94 15.35
N PHE A 17 -19.52 -54.37 14.14
CA PHE A 17 -18.82 -53.50 13.20
C PHE A 17 -19.71 -52.41 12.61
N PHE A 18 -21.02 -52.71 12.39
CA PHE A 18 -21.96 -51.69 11.89
C PHE A 18 -22.31 -50.63 12.95
N CYS A 19 -22.41 -51.01 14.23
CA CYS A 19 -22.62 -50.03 15.32
C CYS A 19 -21.37 -49.17 15.60
N PHE A 20 -20.15 -49.73 15.49
CA PHE A 20 -18.92 -48.92 15.62
C PHE A 20 -18.68 -48.00 14.42
N GLY A 21 -19.06 -48.42 13.21
CA GLY A 21 -18.97 -47.59 12.01
C GLY A 21 -19.93 -46.37 12.03
N GLN A 22 -21.12 -46.55 12.59
CA GLN A 22 -22.04 -45.40 12.73
C GLN A 22 -21.66 -44.47 13.88
N LEU A 23 -21.10 -44.92 14.98
CA LEU A 23 -20.59 -44.09 16.06
C LEU A 23 -19.32 -43.30 15.62
N SER A 24 -18.42 -43.93 14.89
CA SER A 24 -17.23 -43.22 14.38
C SER A 24 -17.56 -42.21 13.24
N ALA A 25 -18.60 -42.47 12.42
CA ALA A 25 -19.06 -41.50 11.42
C ALA A 25 -19.78 -40.29 12.06
N PHE A 26 -20.49 -40.51 13.19
CA PHE A 26 -21.17 -39.44 13.92
C PHE A 26 -20.21 -38.59 14.75
N GLU A 27 -19.17 -39.19 15.34
CA GLU A 27 -18.09 -38.46 16.02
C GLU A 27 -17.18 -37.73 15.01
N ASN A 28 -16.85 -38.33 13.85
CA ASN A 28 -16.05 -37.70 12.81
C ASN A 28 -16.78 -36.53 12.13
N THR A 29 -18.11 -36.54 12.00
CA THR A 29 -18.85 -35.38 11.48
C THR A 29 -18.92 -34.24 12.48
N LYS A 30 -19.12 -34.50 13.78
CA LYS A 30 -19.08 -33.47 14.82
C LYS A 30 -17.67 -32.90 15.00
N THR A 31 -16.63 -33.72 15.01
CA THR A 31 -15.24 -33.27 15.08
C THR A 31 -14.82 -32.53 13.82
N SER A 32 -15.26 -32.94 12.62
CA SER A 32 -14.92 -32.22 11.38
C SER A 32 -15.59 -30.85 11.29
N HIS A 33 -16.84 -30.70 11.75
CA HIS A 33 -17.51 -29.41 11.84
C HIS A 33 -16.87 -28.51 12.90
N ALA A 34 -16.61 -29.03 14.10
CA ALA A 34 -15.94 -28.26 15.16
C ALA A 34 -14.53 -27.80 14.77
N PHE A 35 -13.76 -28.64 14.05
CA PHE A 35 -12.44 -28.28 13.52
C PHE A 35 -12.54 -27.27 12.36
N ALA A 36 -13.57 -27.32 11.53
CA ALA A 36 -13.80 -26.36 10.45
C ALA A 36 -14.21 -24.99 11.03
N ASP A 37 -15.08 -24.97 12.02
CA ASP A 37 -15.51 -23.74 12.71
C ASP A 37 -14.35 -23.08 13.44
N ASP A 38 -13.47 -23.83 14.09
CA ASP A 38 -12.28 -23.29 14.78
C ASP A 38 -11.29 -22.63 13.80
N LYS A 39 -11.14 -23.14 12.59
CA LYS A 39 -10.27 -22.53 11.56
C LYS A 39 -10.77 -21.17 11.06
N ILE A 40 -12.05 -20.88 11.16
CA ILE A 40 -12.65 -19.59 10.75
C ILE A 40 -12.74 -18.63 11.93
N THR A 41 -13.26 -19.11 13.07
CA THR A 41 -13.59 -18.26 14.21
C THR A 41 -12.36 -17.89 15.05
N ARG A 42 -11.43 -18.82 15.26
CA ARG A 42 -10.25 -18.59 16.09
C ARG A 42 -9.33 -17.49 15.56
N PRO A 43 -8.89 -17.50 14.28
CA PRO A 43 -8.04 -16.41 13.77
C PRO A 43 -8.71 -15.04 13.82
N ALA A 44 -10.02 -14.98 13.54
CA ALA A 44 -10.80 -13.76 13.66
C ALA A 44 -10.87 -13.25 15.12
N MET A 45 -11.13 -14.16 16.07
CA MET A 45 -11.15 -13.81 17.49
C MET A 45 -9.79 -13.33 17.98
N ASP A 46 -8.70 -13.86 17.46
CA ASP A 46 -7.35 -13.43 17.81
C ASP A 46 -7.06 -11.98 17.31
N VAL A 47 -7.53 -11.61 16.12
CA VAL A 47 -7.51 -10.20 15.65
C VAL A 47 -8.33 -9.31 16.58
N ILE A 48 -9.57 -9.71 16.90
CA ILE A 48 -10.47 -8.97 17.79
C ILE A 48 -9.83 -8.76 19.16
N LYS A 49 -9.25 -9.82 19.75
CA LYS A 49 -8.57 -9.72 21.04
C LYS A 49 -7.37 -8.78 21.03
N ARG A 50 -6.58 -8.75 19.95
CA ARG A 50 -5.47 -7.78 19.82
C ARG A 50 -5.99 -6.35 19.68
N THR A 51 -7.15 -6.17 19.05
CA THR A 51 -7.77 -4.84 18.87
C THR A 51 -8.38 -4.27 20.16
N ILE A 52 -9.11 -5.11 20.92
CA ILE A 52 -9.95 -4.62 22.05
C ILE A 52 -9.65 -5.29 23.40
N GLY A 53 -8.70 -6.22 23.46
CA GLY A 53 -8.29 -6.87 24.71
C GLY A 53 -9.42 -7.64 25.41
N ALA A 54 -9.55 -7.42 26.71
CA ALA A 54 -10.51 -8.14 27.57
C ALA A 54 -11.99 -7.89 27.19
N ARG A 55 -12.31 -6.84 26.43
CA ARG A 55 -13.69 -6.57 25.96
C ARG A 55 -14.23 -7.67 25.02
N ALA A 56 -13.36 -8.48 24.43
CA ALA A 56 -13.73 -9.59 23.53
C ALA A 56 -14.57 -10.69 24.20
N LYS A 57 -14.65 -10.76 25.54
CA LYS A 57 -15.33 -11.83 26.27
C LYS A 57 -16.84 -12.00 25.96
N ASN A 58 -17.52 -10.94 25.52
CA ASN A 58 -18.94 -10.94 25.21
C ASN A 58 -19.19 -10.92 23.68
N ILE A 59 -18.24 -11.40 22.88
CA ILE A 59 -18.37 -11.56 21.44
C ILE A 59 -18.46 -13.05 21.10
N GLN A 60 -19.49 -13.39 20.35
CA GLN A 60 -19.70 -14.73 19.82
C GLN A 60 -19.45 -14.73 18.31
N LEU A 61 -18.61 -15.65 17.85
CA LEU A 61 -18.33 -15.84 16.42
C LEU A 61 -18.90 -17.18 15.97
N GLU A 62 -19.58 -17.16 14.83
CA GLU A 62 -20.17 -18.36 14.22
C GLU A 62 -19.71 -18.46 12.75
N ALA A 63 -19.25 -19.64 12.35
CA ALA A 63 -18.96 -19.93 10.96
C ALA A 63 -20.26 -20.25 10.19
N ILE A 64 -20.43 -19.66 9.01
CA ILE A 64 -21.56 -19.94 8.12
C ILE A 64 -21.08 -20.37 6.75
N SER A 65 -21.93 -21.07 6.00
CA SER A 65 -21.70 -21.34 4.58
C SER A 65 -22.17 -20.17 3.71
N SER A 66 -21.44 -19.86 2.65
CA SER A 66 -21.87 -18.92 1.61
C SER A 66 -21.99 -19.64 0.28
N PRO A 67 -23.20 -19.88 -0.23
CA PRO A 67 -23.40 -20.55 -1.52
C PRO A 67 -22.78 -19.81 -2.70
N SER A 68 -22.64 -18.48 -2.59
CA SER A 68 -22.05 -17.63 -3.64
C SER A 68 -20.53 -17.73 -3.75
N GLY A 69 -19.84 -18.23 -2.71
CA GLY A 69 -18.38 -18.20 -2.59
C GLY A 69 -17.79 -16.81 -2.31
N TYR A 70 -18.63 -15.78 -2.17
CA TYR A 70 -18.22 -14.43 -1.77
C TYR A 70 -18.24 -14.28 -0.25
N ASP A 71 -17.34 -13.44 0.27
CA ASP A 71 -17.33 -13.14 1.70
C ASP A 71 -18.64 -12.50 2.14
N THR A 72 -19.22 -13.08 3.19
CA THR A 72 -20.50 -12.66 3.76
C THR A 72 -20.40 -12.65 5.28
N PHE A 73 -20.89 -11.59 5.91
CA PHE A 73 -21.09 -11.54 7.34
C PHE A 73 -22.51 -11.14 7.73
N VAL A 74 -22.92 -11.56 8.92
CA VAL A 74 -24.15 -11.13 9.60
C VAL A 74 -23.75 -10.67 11.00
N ILE A 75 -24.21 -9.51 11.41
CA ILE A 75 -23.97 -8.93 12.74
C ILE A 75 -25.28 -8.60 13.44
N GLU A 76 -25.37 -8.92 14.72
CA GLU A 76 -26.47 -8.54 15.60
C GLU A 76 -25.96 -8.39 17.04
N ALA A 77 -26.57 -7.52 17.83
CA ALA A 77 -26.23 -7.39 19.24
C ALA A 77 -27.48 -7.18 20.10
N HIS A 78 -27.61 -7.96 21.16
CA HIS A 78 -28.71 -7.91 22.12
C HIS A 78 -28.20 -8.17 23.53
N ASP A 79 -28.70 -7.41 24.49
CA ASP A 79 -28.41 -7.57 25.91
C ASP A 79 -26.91 -7.55 26.27
N GLY A 80 -26.12 -6.82 25.47
CA GLY A 80 -24.67 -6.70 25.67
C GLY A 80 -23.85 -7.89 25.12
N ILE A 81 -24.46 -8.75 24.30
CA ILE A 81 -23.77 -9.82 23.56
C ILE A 81 -23.76 -9.45 22.08
N LEU A 82 -22.58 -9.40 21.50
CA LEU A 82 -22.37 -9.20 20.06
C LEU A 82 -22.18 -10.56 19.39
N THR A 83 -23.06 -10.91 18.46
CA THR A 83 -22.95 -12.10 17.62
C THR A 83 -22.54 -11.71 16.20
N ILE A 84 -21.49 -12.35 15.69
CA ILE A 84 -21.00 -12.16 14.33
C ILE A 84 -20.91 -13.50 13.64
N LYS A 85 -21.61 -13.65 12.50
CA LYS A 85 -21.59 -14.84 11.67
C LYS A 85 -20.84 -14.52 10.36
N GLY A 86 -19.94 -15.40 9.92
CA GLY A 86 -19.17 -15.15 8.69
C GLY A 86 -18.64 -16.43 8.06
N ASN A 87 -18.43 -16.40 6.74
CA ASN A 87 -17.94 -17.57 6.00
C ASN A 87 -16.40 -17.61 5.85
N SER A 88 -15.71 -16.60 6.35
CA SER A 88 -14.25 -16.54 6.41
C SER A 88 -13.79 -15.73 7.63
N PRO A 89 -12.53 -15.86 8.06
CA PRO A 89 -11.98 -15.02 9.13
C PRO A 89 -12.09 -13.53 8.80
N VAL A 90 -11.84 -13.14 7.52
CA VAL A 90 -11.96 -11.75 7.04
C VAL A 90 -13.41 -11.27 7.11
N ALA A 91 -14.38 -12.08 6.75
CA ALA A 91 -15.79 -11.71 6.88
C ALA A 91 -16.18 -11.44 8.34
N LEU A 92 -15.71 -12.27 9.28
CA LEU A 92 -15.95 -12.07 10.72
C LEU A 92 -15.29 -10.78 11.24
N THR A 93 -14.04 -10.51 10.89
CA THR A 93 -13.33 -9.30 11.34
C THR A 93 -13.92 -8.03 10.71
N SER A 94 -14.36 -8.08 9.45
CA SER A 94 -15.03 -6.96 8.79
C SER A 94 -16.41 -6.70 9.38
N GLY A 95 -17.15 -7.76 9.73
CA GLY A 95 -18.41 -7.63 10.49
C GLY A 95 -18.18 -6.95 11.82
N PHE A 96 -17.15 -7.36 12.56
CA PHE A 96 -16.77 -6.72 13.82
C PHE A 96 -16.42 -5.23 13.63
N TYR A 97 -15.62 -4.89 12.62
CA TYR A 97 -15.25 -3.49 12.38
C TYR A 97 -16.43 -2.64 11.91
N THR A 98 -17.32 -3.21 11.10
CA THR A 98 -18.58 -2.56 10.71
C THR A 98 -19.44 -2.23 11.95
N TYR A 99 -19.56 -3.18 12.87
CA TYR A 99 -20.27 -2.96 14.13
C TYR A 99 -19.60 -1.87 14.99
N LEU A 100 -18.27 -1.87 15.09
CA LEU A 100 -17.54 -0.81 15.80
C LEU A 100 -17.85 0.57 15.23
N LYS A 101 -17.87 0.72 13.92
CA LYS A 101 -18.16 1.99 13.25
C LYS A 101 -19.62 2.41 13.44
N GLU A 102 -20.58 1.51 13.21
CA GLU A 102 -21.99 1.86 13.11
C GLU A 102 -22.72 1.89 14.48
N ALA A 103 -22.29 1.09 15.45
CA ALA A 103 -22.93 1.00 16.75
C ALA A 103 -22.13 1.64 17.88
N CYS A 104 -20.79 1.62 17.80
CA CYS A 104 -19.94 2.04 18.91
C CYS A 104 -19.29 3.41 18.67
N ASN A 105 -19.49 4.06 17.52
CA ASN A 105 -18.81 5.30 17.16
C ASN A 105 -17.29 5.18 17.35
N ALA A 106 -16.72 4.07 16.86
CA ALA A 106 -15.34 3.68 17.08
C ALA A 106 -14.62 3.50 15.74
N MET A 107 -13.30 3.69 15.75
CA MET A 107 -12.46 3.53 14.57
C MET A 107 -11.08 2.98 14.94
N VAL A 108 -10.56 2.09 14.09
CA VAL A 108 -9.21 1.53 14.14
C VAL A 108 -8.46 2.04 12.92
N SER A 109 -7.58 3.00 13.14
CA SER A 109 -6.77 3.63 12.09
C SER A 109 -5.28 3.46 12.35
N TRP A 110 -4.41 3.76 11.38
CA TRP A 110 -2.96 3.72 11.56
C TRP A 110 -2.46 4.71 12.62
N SER A 111 -3.08 5.90 12.67
CA SER A 111 -2.66 6.97 13.58
C SER A 111 -3.14 6.77 15.02
N ALA A 112 -4.24 6.07 15.23
CA ALA A 112 -4.75 5.69 16.56
C ALA A 112 -5.93 4.70 16.46
N THR A 113 -6.20 4.03 17.58
CA THR A 113 -7.46 3.30 17.81
C THR A 113 -8.29 4.10 18.79
N GLN A 114 -9.51 4.47 18.36
CA GLN A 114 -10.47 5.24 19.18
C GLN A 114 -11.73 4.40 19.40
N ILE A 115 -11.88 3.86 20.60
CA ILE A 115 -13.04 3.06 20.99
C ILE A 115 -13.55 3.65 22.31
N PRO A 116 -14.78 4.24 22.33
CA PRO A 116 -15.37 4.77 23.56
C PRO A 116 -15.53 3.70 24.64
N ASP A 117 -15.55 4.12 25.89
CA ASP A 117 -15.88 3.23 26.99
C ASP A 117 -17.38 3.00 27.04
N PHE A 118 -17.79 1.74 27.15
CA PHE A 118 -19.15 1.31 27.35
C PHE A 118 -19.17 0.04 28.23
N GLU A 119 -20.16 -0.09 29.09
CA GLU A 119 -20.29 -1.24 30.00
C GLU A 119 -20.73 -2.51 29.26
N LYS A 120 -21.57 -2.36 28.25
CA LYS A 120 -22.16 -3.42 27.45
C LYS A 120 -22.07 -3.05 25.96
N TRP A 121 -21.95 -4.05 25.10
CA TRP A 121 -22.08 -3.85 23.66
C TRP A 121 -23.45 -3.22 23.34
N PRO A 122 -23.51 -2.10 22.61
CA PRO A 122 -24.77 -1.48 22.18
C PRO A 122 -25.64 -2.43 21.36
N ASP A 123 -26.97 -2.40 21.61
CA ASP A 123 -27.90 -3.18 20.79
C ASP A 123 -27.82 -2.78 19.31
N PHE A 124 -27.88 -3.78 18.44
CA PHE A 124 -27.78 -3.59 17.00
C PHE A 124 -28.67 -4.58 16.27
N LYS A 125 -29.53 -4.08 15.38
CA LYS A 125 -30.42 -4.92 14.55
C LYS A 125 -29.59 -5.75 13.59
N GLU A 126 -30.07 -6.95 13.31
CA GLU A 126 -29.42 -7.85 12.34
C GLU A 126 -29.13 -7.10 11.03
N LYS A 127 -27.88 -7.18 10.61
CA LYS A 127 -27.39 -6.65 9.35
C LYS A 127 -26.56 -7.72 8.63
N LYS A 128 -26.97 -8.08 7.41
CA LYS A 128 -26.23 -8.98 6.54
C LYS A 128 -25.59 -8.21 5.40
N VAL A 129 -24.29 -8.46 5.15
CA VAL A 129 -23.54 -7.86 4.04
C VAL A 129 -22.79 -8.95 3.30
N THR A 130 -22.83 -8.90 1.98
CA THR A 130 -22.03 -9.77 1.09
C THR A 130 -21.22 -8.87 0.17
N SER A 131 -19.92 -9.11 0.09
CA SER A 131 -19.06 -8.39 -0.85
C SER A 131 -19.43 -8.76 -2.29
N PRO A 132 -19.53 -7.80 -3.22
CA PRO A 132 -19.74 -8.10 -4.65
C PRO A 132 -18.46 -8.57 -5.35
N TYR A 133 -17.33 -8.62 -4.64
CA TYR A 133 -16.01 -8.96 -5.15
C TYR A 133 -15.45 -10.21 -4.48
N GLN A 134 -14.83 -11.08 -5.27
CA GLN A 134 -14.10 -12.24 -4.76
C GLN A 134 -12.83 -11.80 -4.03
N PHE A 135 -12.12 -10.81 -4.61
CA PHE A 135 -10.86 -10.29 -4.08
C PHE A 135 -10.99 -8.83 -3.66
N ARG A 136 -10.40 -8.48 -2.52
CA ARG A 136 -10.17 -7.11 -2.06
C ARG A 136 -8.67 -6.94 -1.91
N TYR A 137 -8.10 -6.34 -2.96
CA TYR A 137 -6.65 -6.20 -3.17
C TYR A 137 -6.06 -5.04 -2.39
N PHE A 138 -4.83 -5.19 -1.92
CA PHE A 138 -4.10 -4.14 -1.24
C PHE A 138 -2.60 -4.19 -1.49
N LEU A 139 -1.96 -3.03 -1.50
CA LEU A 139 -0.54 -2.71 -1.68
C LEU A 139 -0.11 -2.56 -3.15
N ASN A 140 1.03 -1.89 -3.31
CA ASN A 140 1.77 -1.74 -4.55
C ASN A 140 3.16 -2.36 -4.36
N VAL A 141 3.85 -2.72 -5.42
CA VAL A 141 5.25 -3.17 -5.33
C VAL A 141 6.10 -2.10 -4.63
N VAL A 142 5.91 -0.82 -4.98
CA VAL A 142 6.71 0.27 -4.41
C VAL A 142 6.31 0.68 -2.98
N THR A 143 5.19 0.18 -2.44
CA THR A 143 4.90 0.33 -1.00
C THR A 143 6.01 -0.28 -0.14
N TYR A 144 6.62 -1.36 -0.64
CA TYR A 144 7.76 -2.04 -0.02
C TYR A 144 9.04 -1.18 0.00
N GLY A 145 9.10 -0.08 -0.74
CA GLY A 145 10.14 0.94 -0.65
C GLY A 145 9.69 2.15 0.15
N TYR A 146 8.55 2.73 -0.22
CA TYR A 146 8.10 4.01 0.35
C TYR A 146 7.53 3.95 1.76
N THR A 147 7.16 2.76 2.26
CA THR A 147 6.63 2.61 3.64
C THR A 147 7.21 1.42 4.38
N MET A 148 7.39 0.28 3.73
CA MET A 148 7.60 -1.01 4.38
C MET A 148 9.03 -1.58 4.34
N PRO A 149 10.09 -0.91 3.83
CA PRO A 149 11.37 -1.58 3.56
C PRO A 149 12.02 -2.13 4.83
N TYR A 150 11.71 -1.51 5.97
CA TYR A 150 12.30 -1.84 7.26
C TYR A 150 11.26 -2.28 8.31
N TRP A 151 10.05 -2.67 7.90
CA TRP A 151 9.06 -3.16 8.86
C TRP A 151 9.50 -4.47 9.48
N ASP A 152 9.40 -4.54 10.80
CA ASP A 152 9.55 -5.75 11.59
C ASP A 152 8.21 -6.51 11.73
N TRP A 153 8.24 -7.64 12.43
CA TRP A 153 7.04 -8.44 12.64
C TRP A 153 5.95 -7.67 13.41
N ASP A 154 6.30 -6.89 14.42
CA ASP A 154 5.33 -6.17 15.23
C ASP A 154 4.54 -5.16 14.38
N ARG A 155 5.21 -4.51 13.40
CA ARG A 155 4.53 -3.61 12.49
C ARG A 155 3.71 -4.38 11.43
N TRP A 156 4.25 -5.46 10.88
CA TRP A 156 3.53 -6.31 9.93
C TRP A 156 2.28 -6.94 10.55
N GLN A 157 2.34 -7.43 11.79
CA GLN A 157 1.18 -7.99 12.48
C GLN A 157 0.04 -6.98 12.59
N LYS A 158 0.36 -5.72 12.96
CA LYS A 158 -0.63 -4.64 13.02
C LYS A 158 -1.26 -4.35 11.66
N GLU A 159 -0.45 -4.38 10.60
CA GLU A 159 -0.96 -4.15 9.24
C GLU A 159 -1.86 -5.29 8.76
N ILE A 160 -1.49 -6.53 9.02
CA ILE A 160 -2.32 -7.70 8.67
C ILE A 160 -3.64 -7.68 9.46
N ASP A 161 -3.61 -7.31 10.73
CA ASP A 161 -4.82 -7.14 11.54
C ASP A 161 -5.70 -5.97 11.01
N TRP A 162 -5.08 -4.85 10.62
CA TRP A 162 -5.76 -3.74 9.97
C TRP A 162 -6.40 -4.18 8.65
N MET A 163 -5.67 -4.89 7.80
CA MET A 163 -6.21 -5.45 6.55
C MET A 163 -7.43 -6.34 6.81
N ALA A 164 -7.35 -7.23 7.80
CA ALA A 164 -8.43 -8.15 8.13
C ALA A 164 -9.69 -7.39 8.61
N LEU A 165 -9.54 -6.37 9.45
CA LEU A 165 -10.63 -5.51 9.91
C LEU A 165 -11.27 -4.74 8.74
N HIS A 166 -10.46 -4.26 7.81
CA HIS A 166 -10.90 -3.50 6.63
C HIS A 166 -11.33 -4.38 5.45
N GLY A 167 -11.40 -5.69 5.64
CA GLY A 167 -11.96 -6.63 4.67
C GLY A 167 -11.05 -6.99 3.51
N ILE A 168 -9.77 -6.68 3.59
CA ILE A 168 -8.77 -7.04 2.58
C ILE A 168 -8.47 -8.54 2.70
N ASN A 169 -8.46 -9.24 1.56
CA ASN A 169 -8.18 -10.68 1.51
C ASN A 169 -7.13 -11.07 0.47
N MET A 170 -6.61 -10.12 -0.33
CA MET A 170 -5.64 -10.39 -1.39
C MET A 170 -4.51 -9.33 -1.40
N PRO A 171 -3.61 -9.32 -0.39
CA PRO A 171 -2.47 -8.41 -0.36
C PRO A 171 -1.28 -8.94 -1.15
N LEU A 172 -0.34 -8.04 -1.50
CA LEU A 172 1.01 -8.44 -1.90
C LEU A 172 1.79 -8.99 -0.70
N ALA A 173 2.67 -9.97 -0.93
CA ALA A 173 3.54 -10.58 0.07
C ALA A 173 4.94 -10.83 -0.51
N LEU A 174 5.72 -9.76 -0.67
CA LEU A 174 6.97 -9.75 -1.45
C LEU A 174 8.25 -9.81 -0.60
N VAL A 175 8.14 -9.88 0.72
CA VAL A 175 9.29 -10.01 1.63
C VAL A 175 10.04 -11.31 1.33
N GLY A 176 11.37 -11.29 1.43
CA GLY A 176 12.21 -12.49 1.18
C GLY A 176 12.47 -12.83 -0.29
N ASN A 177 11.95 -12.04 -1.25
CA ASN A 177 12.18 -12.25 -2.69
C ASN A 177 13.66 -12.40 -3.02
N GLU A 178 14.51 -11.51 -2.49
CA GLU A 178 15.95 -11.47 -2.78
C GLU A 178 16.69 -12.68 -2.22
N ALA A 179 16.23 -13.24 -1.10
CA ALA A 179 16.81 -14.46 -0.54
C ALA A 179 16.55 -15.69 -1.44
N ILE A 180 15.36 -15.75 -2.05
CA ILE A 180 15.04 -16.79 -3.04
C ILE A 180 15.81 -16.55 -4.34
N ALA A 181 15.85 -15.33 -4.83
CA ALA A 181 16.61 -14.97 -6.02
C ALA A 181 18.11 -15.30 -5.85
N LEU A 182 18.71 -15.00 -4.68
CA LEU A 182 20.09 -15.36 -4.36
C LEU A 182 20.33 -16.87 -4.55
N ARG A 183 19.45 -17.73 -4.00
CA ARG A 183 19.56 -19.20 -4.14
C ARG A 183 19.44 -19.66 -5.59
N VAL A 184 18.56 -19.01 -6.36
CA VAL A 184 18.40 -19.31 -7.80
C VAL A 184 19.69 -18.98 -8.55
N TRP A 185 20.26 -17.80 -8.33
CA TRP A 185 21.49 -17.39 -9.00
C TRP A 185 22.70 -18.24 -8.59
N GLU A 186 22.84 -18.60 -7.32
CA GLU A 186 23.88 -19.54 -6.84
C GLU A 186 23.76 -20.90 -7.53
N LYS A 187 22.55 -21.46 -7.68
CA LYS A 187 22.31 -22.72 -8.40
C LYS A 187 22.62 -22.65 -9.89
N LEU A 188 22.55 -21.45 -10.45
CA LEU A 188 22.90 -21.18 -11.85
C LEU A 188 24.39 -20.82 -12.03
N GLY A 189 25.19 -20.85 -10.94
CA GLY A 189 26.63 -20.70 -10.97
C GLY A 189 27.16 -19.30 -10.67
N LEU A 190 26.28 -18.30 -10.39
CA LEU A 190 26.74 -16.98 -9.96
C LEU A 190 27.26 -17.05 -8.51
N SER A 191 28.31 -16.29 -8.24
CA SER A 191 28.81 -16.20 -6.86
C SER A 191 27.88 -15.37 -5.99
N LYS A 192 27.77 -15.76 -4.72
CA LYS A 192 26.99 -15.04 -3.71
C LYS A 192 27.35 -13.55 -3.64
N LYS A 193 28.64 -13.23 -3.77
CA LYS A 193 29.12 -11.84 -3.77
C LYS A 193 28.54 -11.06 -4.94
N ARG A 194 28.66 -11.55 -6.17
CA ARG A 194 28.14 -10.92 -7.40
C ARG A 194 26.63 -10.75 -7.36
N THR A 195 25.91 -11.75 -6.85
CA THR A 195 24.46 -11.67 -6.70
C THR A 195 24.04 -10.61 -5.69
N ASN A 196 24.76 -10.48 -4.57
CA ASN A 196 24.46 -9.43 -3.60
C ASN A 196 24.79 -8.02 -4.13
N GLU A 197 25.81 -7.89 -4.98
CA GLU A 197 26.13 -6.63 -5.66
C GLU A 197 25.11 -6.27 -6.75
N PHE A 198 24.40 -7.25 -7.34
CA PHE A 198 23.33 -7.06 -8.31
C PHE A 198 22.06 -6.46 -7.67
N PHE A 199 21.75 -6.79 -6.40
CA PHE A 199 20.62 -6.20 -5.71
C PHE A 199 20.85 -4.72 -5.39
N THR A 200 19.76 -3.99 -5.12
CA THR A 200 19.81 -2.63 -4.58
C THR A 200 19.79 -2.64 -3.05
N GLY A 201 20.01 -1.50 -2.42
CA GLY A 201 19.70 -1.31 -1.00
C GLY A 201 18.21 -1.53 -0.69
N PRO A 202 17.84 -1.86 0.58
CA PRO A 202 16.49 -2.29 0.95
C PRO A 202 15.37 -1.35 0.52
N ALA A 203 15.56 -0.03 0.63
CA ALA A 203 14.54 0.95 0.25
C ALA A 203 14.25 0.96 -1.25
N TYR A 204 15.17 0.48 -2.08
CA TYR A 204 15.08 0.49 -3.55
C TYR A 204 14.76 -0.88 -4.18
N LEU A 205 14.60 -1.94 -3.38
CA LEU A 205 14.26 -3.28 -3.87
C LEU A 205 13.00 -3.34 -4.76
N PRO A 206 11.95 -2.52 -4.55
CA PRO A 206 10.81 -2.51 -5.49
C PRO A 206 11.19 -2.28 -6.94
N TRP A 207 12.06 -1.30 -7.21
CA TRP A 207 12.48 -0.98 -8.58
C TRP A 207 13.43 -2.03 -9.16
N HIS A 208 14.20 -2.70 -8.30
CA HIS A 208 14.96 -3.90 -8.70
C HIS A 208 14.02 -5.04 -9.12
N ARG A 209 12.97 -5.31 -8.33
CA ARG A 209 11.95 -6.35 -8.60
C ARG A 209 11.22 -6.14 -9.92
N MET A 210 10.94 -4.87 -10.27
CA MET A 210 10.29 -4.50 -11.53
C MET A 210 11.28 -4.35 -12.71
N GLY A 211 12.58 -4.57 -12.49
CA GLY A 211 13.61 -4.46 -13.51
C GLY A 211 13.94 -3.04 -13.95
N ASN A 212 13.66 -2.04 -13.13
CA ASN A 212 13.99 -0.65 -13.40
C ASN A 212 15.47 -0.35 -13.16
N MET A 213 16.08 -0.95 -12.11
CA MET A 213 17.46 -0.69 -11.75
C MET A 213 18.12 -1.87 -11.03
N ASN A 214 19.46 -1.89 -11.05
CA ASN A 214 20.32 -2.82 -10.33
C ASN A 214 21.42 -2.07 -9.60
N SER A 215 22.05 -2.71 -8.60
CA SER A 215 23.33 -2.29 -8.01
C SER A 215 23.32 -0.86 -7.45
N TRP A 216 22.17 -0.37 -6.99
CA TRP A 216 22.02 0.98 -6.44
C TRP A 216 22.10 0.96 -4.91
N SER A 217 22.70 1.99 -4.34
CA SER A 217 22.92 2.22 -2.89
C SER A 217 24.04 1.34 -2.33
N PHE A 218 23.79 0.14 -1.87
CA PHE A 218 24.81 -0.79 -1.37
C PHE A 218 24.37 -2.26 -1.50
N PRO A 219 25.32 -3.22 -1.53
CA PRO A 219 25.03 -4.65 -1.59
C PRO A 219 24.26 -5.14 -0.36
N LEU A 220 23.34 -6.10 -0.56
CA LEU A 220 22.72 -6.81 0.54
C LEU A 220 23.69 -7.76 1.23
N ASP A 221 23.48 -8.04 2.50
CA ASP A 221 24.26 -8.98 3.27
C ASP A 221 23.47 -10.24 3.69
N GLU A 222 24.20 -11.24 4.21
CA GLU A 222 23.61 -12.50 4.61
C GLU A 222 22.62 -12.36 5.77
N SER A 223 22.85 -11.41 6.68
CA SER A 223 21.96 -11.18 7.81
C SER A 223 20.60 -10.63 7.34
N TRP A 224 20.63 -9.74 6.33
CA TRP A 224 19.41 -9.25 5.71
C TRP A 224 18.56 -10.40 5.13
N HIS A 225 19.15 -11.26 4.31
CA HIS A 225 18.42 -12.39 3.71
C HIS A 225 17.82 -13.32 4.75
N LYS A 226 18.56 -13.66 5.82
CA LYS A 226 18.06 -14.51 6.90
C LYS A 226 16.89 -13.87 7.65
N ASP A 227 17.02 -12.59 8.00
CA ASP A 227 15.99 -11.85 8.73
C ASP A 227 14.71 -11.73 7.88
N GLN A 228 14.84 -11.47 6.55
CA GLN A 228 13.70 -11.39 5.63
C GLN A 228 13.00 -12.74 5.41
N VAL A 229 13.73 -13.85 5.35
CA VAL A 229 13.12 -15.19 5.27
C VAL A 229 12.29 -15.49 6.53
N ALA A 230 12.86 -15.21 7.70
CA ALA A 230 12.15 -15.42 8.97
C ALA A 230 10.89 -14.56 9.08
N LEU A 231 10.97 -13.30 8.65
CA LEU A 231 9.83 -12.38 8.60
C LEU A 231 8.75 -12.86 7.63
N GLN A 232 9.12 -13.32 6.44
CA GLN A 232 8.16 -13.80 5.43
C GLN A 232 7.41 -15.05 5.89
N HIS A 233 8.03 -15.95 6.63
CA HIS A 233 7.32 -17.07 7.26
C HIS A 233 6.21 -16.55 8.19
N GLN A 234 6.52 -15.61 9.09
CA GLN A 234 5.53 -15.03 10.00
C GLN A 234 4.37 -14.34 9.25
N ILE A 235 4.70 -13.60 8.18
CA ILE A 235 3.71 -12.91 7.33
C ILE A 235 2.79 -13.93 6.65
N LEU A 236 3.35 -14.92 5.95
CA LEU A 236 2.55 -15.88 5.19
C LEU A 236 1.76 -16.82 6.10
N ASP A 237 2.30 -17.23 7.23
CA ASP A 237 1.59 -18.08 8.19
C ASP A 237 0.37 -17.33 8.73
N ARG A 238 0.55 -16.04 9.09
CA ARG A 238 -0.57 -15.20 9.55
C ARG A 238 -1.62 -14.98 8.46
N MET A 239 -1.18 -14.70 7.21
CA MET A 239 -2.09 -14.56 6.08
C MET A 239 -2.88 -15.83 5.80
N ARG A 240 -2.26 -17.01 5.92
CA ARG A 240 -2.92 -18.31 5.78
C ARG A 240 -3.93 -18.58 6.88
N GLU A 241 -3.61 -18.25 8.14
CA GLU A 241 -4.56 -18.34 9.25
C GLU A 241 -5.84 -17.53 8.99
N LEU A 242 -5.69 -16.34 8.39
CA LEU A 242 -6.80 -15.45 8.04
C LEU A 242 -7.47 -15.80 6.69
N ASP A 243 -7.05 -16.88 6.05
CA ASP A 243 -7.50 -17.30 4.70
C ASP A 243 -7.28 -16.21 3.62
N PHE A 244 -6.27 -15.35 3.77
CA PHE A 244 -5.86 -14.43 2.74
C PHE A 244 -5.35 -15.18 1.51
N LYS A 245 -5.45 -14.54 0.36
CA LYS A 245 -4.93 -15.01 -0.93
C LYS A 245 -3.70 -14.17 -1.31
N PRO A 246 -2.53 -14.38 -0.63
CA PRO A 246 -1.37 -13.54 -0.88
C PRO A 246 -0.86 -13.69 -2.31
N ILE A 247 -0.44 -12.56 -2.89
CA ILE A 247 0.27 -12.53 -4.16
C ILE A 247 1.76 -12.50 -3.86
N VAL A 248 2.49 -13.51 -4.29
CA VAL A 248 3.93 -13.70 -4.05
C VAL A 248 4.75 -13.43 -5.31
N PRO A 249 6.05 -13.13 -5.23
CA PRO A 249 6.86 -12.80 -6.40
C PRO A 249 7.09 -14.00 -7.31
N ALA A 250 7.30 -13.72 -8.59
CA ALA A 250 7.79 -14.64 -9.61
C ALA A 250 8.90 -14.00 -10.44
N PHE A 251 9.53 -14.77 -11.32
CA PHE A 251 10.55 -14.28 -12.22
C PHE A 251 9.95 -13.49 -13.38
N ALA A 252 10.38 -12.24 -13.55
CA ALA A 252 9.88 -11.33 -14.59
C ALA A 252 10.80 -11.19 -15.82
N GLY A 253 11.84 -12.01 -15.91
CA GLY A 253 12.76 -12.01 -17.06
C GLY A 253 14.05 -11.24 -16.86
N PHE A 254 14.23 -10.53 -15.73
CA PHE A 254 15.42 -9.74 -15.45
C PHE A 254 16.57 -10.59 -14.89
N VAL A 255 17.77 -10.36 -15.42
CA VAL A 255 18.97 -11.15 -15.09
C VAL A 255 20.17 -10.23 -14.84
N PRO A 256 21.16 -10.67 -14.03
CA PRO A 256 22.45 -9.99 -13.93
C PRO A 256 23.17 -9.97 -15.28
N GLU A 257 23.93 -8.92 -15.58
CA GLU A 257 24.72 -8.85 -16.82
C GLU A 257 25.75 -9.99 -16.91
N GLU A 258 26.33 -10.39 -15.78
CA GLU A 258 27.28 -11.49 -15.66
C GLU A 258 26.72 -12.84 -16.11
N PHE A 259 25.38 -12.98 -16.14
CA PHE A 259 24.75 -14.17 -16.65
C PHE A 259 25.13 -14.43 -18.12
N LYS A 260 25.33 -13.37 -18.92
CA LYS A 260 25.82 -13.45 -20.29
C LYS A 260 27.29 -13.88 -20.39
N GLU A 261 28.12 -13.51 -19.40
CA GLU A 261 29.53 -13.96 -19.36
C GLU A 261 29.60 -15.49 -19.23
N MET A 262 28.70 -16.09 -18.47
CA MET A 262 28.62 -17.53 -18.24
C MET A 262 27.88 -18.26 -19.36
N HIS A 263 26.95 -17.57 -20.02
CA HIS A 263 26.07 -18.09 -21.08
C HIS A 263 26.10 -17.17 -22.29
N PRO A 264 27.21 -17.19 -23.09
CA PRO A 264 27.42 -16.29 -24.24
C PRO A 264 26.34 -16.41 -25.33
N GLU A 265 25.65 -17.54 -25.40
CA GLU A 265 24.54 -17.79 -26.32
C GLU A 265 23.25 -16.97 -25.95
N VAL A 266 23.16 -16.44 -24.75
CA VAL A 266 21.98 -15.72 -24.29
C VAL A 266 21.90 -14.34 -24.92
N LYS A 267 20.72 -14.02 -25.46
CA LYS A 267 20.39 -12.67 -25.93
C LYS A 267 19.75 -11.89 -24.80
N LEU A 268 20.37 -10.79 -24.39
CA LEU A 268 19.86 -9.84 -23.41
C LEU A 268 19.47 -8.53 -24.10
N ASN A 269 18.35 -7.97 -23.72
CA ASN A 269 17.95 -6.62 -24.06
C ASN A 269 18.24 -5.70 -22.85
N LYS A 270 18.99 -4.63 -23.10
CA LYS A 270 19.27 -3.61 -22.09
C LYS A 270 18.08 -2.67 -21.95
N LEU A 271 17.75 -2.34 -20.72
CA LEU A 271 16.67 -1.43 -20.37
C LEU A 271 17.24 -0.24 -19.57
N GLU A 272 16.80 0.96 -19.91
CA GLU A 272 17.17 2.21 -19.24
C GLU A 272 15.95 2.80 -18.55
N TRP A 273 16.12 3.31 -17.31
CA TRP A 273 15.04 3.90 -16.54
C TRP A 273 15.54 5.05 -15.68
N GLY A 274 14.72 6.10 -15.49
CA GLY A 274 14.85 7.12 -14.45
C GLY A 274 16.11 7.98 -14.51
N GLY A 275 16.90 7.96 -15.60
CA GLY A 275 18.13 8.74 -15.73
C GLY A 275 19.29 8.26 -14.86
N PHE A 276 19.27 7.02 -14.42
CA PHE A 276 20.36 6.41 -13.66
C PHE A 276 21.59 6.15 -14.52
N PRO A 277 22.81 6.07 -13.91
CA PRO A 277 24.03 5.69 -14.59
C PRO A 277 23.90 4.32 -15.30
N LYS A 278 24.72 4.11 -16.35
CA LYS A 278 24.64 2.89 -17.17
C LYS A 278 24.90 1.60 -16.41
N GLU A 279 25.71 1.65 -15.36
CA GLU A 279 25.99 0.53 -14.46
C GLU A 279 24.78 0.06 -13.66
N ASN A 280 23.74 0.90 -13.55
CA ASN A 280 22.51 0.56 -12.86
C ASN A 280 21.39 0.06 -13.81
N ASN A 281 21.67 -0.06 -15.10
CA ASN A 281 20.69 -0.54 -16.06
C ASN A 281 20.33 -2.00 -15.84
N ALA A 282 19.07 -2.34 -16.12
CA ALA A 282 18.58 -3.71 -16.08
C ALA A 282 18.76 -4.42 -17.45
N PHE A 283 18.78 -5.74 -17.40
CA PHE A 283 18.85 -6.60 -18.58
C PHE A 283 17.72 -7.62 -18.53
N VAL A 284 16.96 -7.74 -19.61
CA VAL A 284 15.87 -8.71 -19.74
C VAL A 284 16.22 -9.77 -20.79
N LEU A 285 15.89 -11.01 -20.49
CA LEU A 285 16.02 -12.12 -21.44
C LEU A 285 15.14 -11.93 -22.68
N SER A 286 15.63 -12.33 -23.84
CA SER A 286 14.77 -12.53 -25.01
C SER A 286 13.69 -13.58 -24.69
N PRO A 287 12.42 -13.39 -25.15
CA PRO A 287 11.33 -14.32 -24.87
C PRO A 287 11.54 -15.70 -25.49
N GLU A 288 12.41 -15.79 -26.51
CA GLU A 288 12.79 -17.05 -27.18
C GLU A 288 13.79 -17.88 -26.36
N SER A 289 14.38 -17.28 -25.31
CA SER A 289 15.41 -17.95 -24.50
C SER A 289 14.81 -19.09 -23.68
N ALA A 290 15.36 -20.30 -23.82
CA ALA A 290 15.00 -21.41 -22.94
C ALA A 290 15.31 -21.15 -21.46
N TRP A 291 16.20 -20.20 -21.17
CA TRP A 291 16.52 -19.77 -19.82
C TRP A 291 15.37 -19.06 -19.13
N PHE A 292 14.48 -18.39 -19.86
CA PHE A 292 13.32 -17.72 -19.29
C PHE A 292 12.47 -18.71 -18.49
N LYS A 293 12.08 -19.82 -19.13
CA LYS A 293 11.30 -20.89 -18.47
C LYS A 293 12.10 -21.61 -17.38
N LYS A 294 13.40 -21.86 -17.60
CA LYS A 294 14.26 -22.58 -16.65
C LYS A 294 14.44 -21.80 -15.35
N ILE A 295 14.72 -20.50 -15.43
CA ILE A 295 14.91 -19.64 -14.26
C ILE A 295 13.60 -19.45 -13.53
N GLY A 296 12.51 -19.16 -14.25
CA GLY A 296 11.19 -18.98 -13.64
C GLY A 296 10.69 -20.23 -12.91
N LYS A 297 10.86 -21.41 -13.52
CA LYS A 297 10.59 -22.69 -12.86
C LYS A 297 11.37 -22.83 -11.56
N LEU A 298 12.68 -22.62 -11.61
CA LEU A 298 13.55 -22.75 -10.44
C LEU A 298 13.19 -21.76 -9.35
N PHE A 299 12.80 -20.53 -9.71
CA PHE A 299 12.36 -19.52 -8.75
C PHE A 299 11.10 -19.95 -8.00
N VAL A 300 10.07 -20.42 -8.71
CA VAL A 300 8.82 -20.89 -8.11
C VAL A 300 9.08 -22.11 -7.23
N GLU A 301 9.88 -23.08 -7.69
CA GLU A 301 10.25 -24.27 -6.91
C GLU A 301 11.01 -23.93 -5.62
N GLU A 302 11.96 -22.95 -5.65
CA GLU A 302 12.69 -22.50 -4.47
C GLU A 302 11.79 -21.71 -3.52
N TRP A 303 10.87 -20.89 -4.06
CA TRP A 303 9.87 -20.20 -3.26
C TRP A 303 8.96 -21.18 -2.52
N GLU A 304 8.37 -22.14 -3.23
CA GLU A 304 7.47 -23.12 -2.63
C GLU A 304 8.16 -24.09 -1.66
N LYS A 305 9.42 -24.41 -1.93
CA LYS A 305 10.24 -25.20 -1.01
C LYS A 305 10.47 -24.49 0.32
N GLU A 306 10.66 -23.18 0.32
CA GLU A 306 10.88 -22.39 1.53
C GLU A 306 9.56 -22.05 2.21
N PHE A 307 8.61 -21.48 1.48
CA PHE A 307 7.42 -20.85 2.04
C PHE A 307 6.13 -21.63 1.85
N GLY A 308 6.17 -22.77 1.15
CA GLY A 308 4.98 -23.57 0.80
C GLY A 308 4.24 -23.05 -0.43
N LYS A 309 3.28 -23.83 -0.91
CA LYS A 309 2.50 -23.54 -2.11
C LYS A 309 1.74 -22.24 -2.03
N CYS A 310 1.74 -21.51 -3.14
CA CYS A 310 0.94 -20.32 -3.40
C CYS A 310 0.16 -20.48 -4.72
N THR A 311 -0.90 -19.69 -4.89
CA THR A 311 -1.69 -19.71 -6.13
C THR A 311 -1.36 -18.50 -7.02
N TYR A 312 -1.12 -17.33 -6.43
CA TYR A 312 -1.01 -16.07 -7.14
C TYR A 312 0.44 -15.59 -7.15
N TYR A 313 0.99 -15.40 -8.35
CA TYR A 313 2.39 -15.05 -8.57
C TYR A 313 2.50 -13.75 -9.36
N LEU A 314 3.12 -12.73 -8.76
CA LEU A 314 3.37 -11.44 -9.40
C LEU A 314 4.57 -11.51 -10.34
N SER A 315 4.35 -11.10 -11.56
CA SER A 315 5.43 -10.87 -12.52
C SER A 315 5.10 -9.62 -13.34
N ASP A 316 5.76 -8.51 -13.02
CA ASP A 316 5.63 -7.25 -13.74
C ASP A 316 6.82 -7.10 -14.70
N THR A 317 6.53 -7.00 -16.00
CA THR A 317 7.52 -6.82 -17.04
C THR A 317 7.28 -5.49 -17.74
N PHE A 318 8.37 -4.76 -18.04
CA PHE A 318 8.34 -3.49 -18.77
C PHE A 318 7.63 -2.34 -18.05
N ASN A 319 7.78 -2.25 -16.73
CA ASN A 319 7.23 -1.13 -15.97
C ASN A 319 7.99 0.16 -16.28
N GLU A 320 7.30 1.13 -16.91
CA GLU A 320 7.84 2.45 -17.30
C GLU A 320 9.10 2.40 -18.17
N MET A 321 9.20 1.41 -19.04
CA MET A 321 10.36 1.19 -19.90
C MET A 321 9.94 1.03 -21.35
N ASP A 322 10.84 1.41 -22.29
CA ASP A 322 10.68 1.10 -23.71
C ASP A 322 10.63 -0.42 -23.92
N LEU A 323 9.69 -0.84 -24.76
CA LEU A 323 9.59 -2.26 -25.12
C LEU A 323 10.77 -2.66 -26.01
N PRO A 324 11.41 -3.82 -25.77
CA PRO A 324 12.47 -4.33 -26.63
C PRO A 324 11.90 -4.96 -27.92
N VAL A 325 11.16 -4.17 -28.69
CA VAL A 325 10.46 -4.57 -29.92
C VAL A 325 10.77 -3.58 -31.05
N PRO A 326 10.67 -4.00 -32.32
CA PRO A 326 10.82 -3.09 -33.48
C PRO A 326 9.78 -1.96 -33.42
N LYS A 327 10.23 -0.72 -33.67
CA LYS A 327 9.35 0.46 -33.71
C LYS A 327 8.67 0.62 -35.07
N ASP A 328 9.29 0.14 -36.14
CA ASP A 328 8.87 0.33 -37.53
C ASP A 328 8.19 -0.90 -38.17
N ASP A 329 7.98 -1.98 -37.39
CA ASP A 329 7.34 -3.20 -37.85
C ASP A 329 6.26 -3.64 -36.84
N PRO A 330 5.00 -3.18 -37.01
CA PRO A 330 3.91 -3.51 -36.09
C PRO A 330 3.60 -5.00 -35.97
N GLU A 331 3.65 -5.75 -37.07
CA GLU A 331 3.35 -7.19 -37.03
C GLU A 331 4.43 -7.94 -36.24
N LYS A 332 5.70 -7.61 -36.46
CA LYS A 332 6.80 -8.17 -35.67
C LYS A 332 6.74 -7.76 -34.20
N LYS A 333 6.30 -6.52 -33.91
CA LYS A 333 6.02 -6.06 -32.54
C LYS A 333 5.01 -6.97 -31.85
N TYR A 334 3.86 -7.22 -32.49
CA TYR A 334 2.78 -8.06 -31.91
C TYR A 334 3.23 -9.50 -31.71
N GLU A 335 3.98 -10.07 -32.66
CA GLU A 335 4.55 -11.41 -32.53
C GLU A 335 5.47 -11.51 -31.29
N ILE A 336 6.39 -10.57 -31.11
CA ILE A 336 7.33 -10.56 -29.99
C ILE A 336 6.59 -10.35 -28.65
N LEU A 337 5.58 -9.48 -28.61
CA LEU A 337 4.76 -9.30 -27.40
C LEU A 337 4.01 -10.57 -27.03
N ALA A 338 3.47 -11.30 -27.99
CA ALA A 338 2.85 -12.60 -27.76
C ALA A 338 3.84 -13.62 -27.21
N GLN A 339 5.08 -13.62 -27.73
CA GLN A 339 6.15 -14.48 -27.22
C GLN A 339 6.54 -14.11 -25.78
N TYR A 340 6.62 -12.82 -25.41
CA TYR A 340 6.84 -12.39 -24.02
C TYR A 340 5.73 -12.84 -23.10
N GLY A 341 4.46 -12.60 -23.46
CA GLY A 341 3.32 -13.06 -22.68
C GLY A 341 3.35 -14.56 -22.41
N LYS A 342 3.63 -15.35 -23.48
CA LYS A 342 3.80 -16.80 -23.38
C LYS A 342 4.99 -17.19 -22.49
N ALA A 343 6.16 -16.56 -22.66
CA ALA A 343 7.37 -16.89 -21.91
C ALA A 343 7.21 -16.64 -20.41
N ILE A 344 6.60 -15.50 -20.03
CA ILE A 344 6.32 -15.17 -18.64
C ILE A 344 5.35 -16.20 -18.05
N TYR A 345 4.22 -16.44 -18.69
CA TYR A 345 3.22 -17.40 -18.22
C TYR A 345 3.82 -18.81 -18.06
N GLU A 346 4.51 -19.31 -19.09
CA GLU A 346 5.14 -20.64 -19.04
C GLU A 346 6.23 -20.73 -17.97
N SER A 347 6.92 -19.64 -17.64
CA SER A 347 7.94 -19.62 -16.60
C SER A 347 7.35 -19.87 -15.22
N VAL A 348 6.15 -19.30 -14.96
CA VAL A 348 5.43 -19.46 -13.68
C VAL A 348 4.84 -20.85 -13.56
N ILE A 349 4.07 -21.31 -14.57
CA ILE A 349 3.40 -22.61 -14.51
C ILE A 349 4.35 -23.81 -14.61
N ALA A 350 5.56 -23.62 -15.08
CA ALA A 350 6.57 -24.66 -15.10
C ALA A 350 7.01 -25.09 -13.68
N GLY A 351 6.96 -24.20 -12.71
CA GLY A 351 7.22 -24.49 -11.31
C GLY A 351 5.95 -24.94 -10.56
N ASN A 352 4.80 -24.33 -10.89
CA ASN A 352 3.50 -24.69 -10.31
C ASN A 352 2.40 -24.63 -11.38
N PRO A 353 1.88 -25.79 -11.87
CA PRO A 353 0.85 -25.83 -12.91
C PRO A 353 -0.48 -25.17 -12.51
N ASP A 354 -0.75 -25.05 -11.21
CA ASP A 354 -1.98 -24.44 -10.67
C ASP A 354 -1.86 -22.92 -10.53
N ALA A 355 -0.66 -22.36 -10.73
CA ALA A 355 -0.39 -20.94 -10.56
C ALA A 355 -1.24 -20.05 -11.48
N VAL A 356 -1.56 -18.87 -10.97
CA VAL A 356 -2.18 -17.76 -11.67
C VAL A 356 -1.19 -16.60 -11.72
N TRP A 357 -0.89 -16.14 -12.93
CA TRP A 357 -0.03 -14.96 -13.11
C TRP A 357 -0.80 -13.69 -12.77
N VAL A 358 -0.25 -12.86 -11.89
CA VAL A 358 -0.77 -11.54 -11.56
C VAL A 358 0.19 -10.48 -12.11
N THR A 359 -0.35 -9.41 -12.69
CA THR A 359 0.44 -8.24 -13.14
C THR A 359 -0.25 -6.94 -12.78
N GLN A 360 0.54 -5.93 -12.45
CA GLN A 360 0.08 -4.56 -12.24
C GLN A 360 -0.05 -3.85 -13.59
N GLY A 361 -1.25 -3.37 -13.91
CA GLY A 361 -1.58 -2.74 -15.19
C GLY A 361 -1.19 -1.25 -15.30
N TRP A 362 -0.32 -0.72 -14.42
CA TRP A 362 0.10 0.67 -14.44
C TRP A 362 0.58 1.12 -15.83
N THR A 363 1.47 0.36 -16.43
CA THR A 363 2.08 0.68 -17.73
C THR A 363 1.05 0.75 -18.87
N PHE A 364 -0.06 0.02 -18.77
CA PHE A 364 -1.10 0.01 -19.81
C PHE A 364 -1.86 1.35 -19.90
N GLY A 365 -1.94 2.08 -18.80
CA GLY A 365 -2.45 3.44 -18.75
C GLY A 365 -1.36 4.50 -18.93
N TYR A 366 -0.31 4.46 -18.12
CA TYR A 366 0.78 5.44 -18.15
C TYR A 366 1.48 5.52 -19.52
N MET A 367 1.74 4.36 -20.14
CA MET A 367 2.37 4.25 -21.46
C MET A 367 1.36 3.84 -22.55
N HIS A 368 0.14 4.38 -22.50
CA HIS A 368 -0.95 4.03 -23.43
C HIS A 368 -0.58 4.22 -24.92
N HIS A 369 0.39 5.10 -25.23
CA HIS A 369 0.91 5.30 -26.58
C HIS A 369 1.75 4.10 -27.09
N ILE A 370 2.28 3.27 -26.19
CA ILE A 370 3.02 2.02 -26.51
C ILE A 370 2.06 0.84 -26.42
N TRP A 371 1.24 0.81 -25.37
CA TRP A 371 0.29 -0.26 -25.08
C TRP A 371 -1.09 0.03 -25.70
N ASP A 372 -1.11 0.11 -27.06
CA ASP A 372 -2.35 0.17 -27.82
C ASP A 372 -3.16 -1.14 -27.70
N LYS A 373 -4.42 -1.13 -28.19
CA LYS A 373 -5.32 -2.29 -28.13
C LYS A 373 -4.71 -3.57 -28.71
N LYS A 374 -4.02 -3.46 -29.85
CA LYS A 374 -3.42 -4.62 -30.51
C LYS A 374 -2.19 -5.14 -29.75
N SER A 375 -1.35 -4.23 -29.24
CA SER A 375 -0.16 -4.59 -28.47
C SER A 375 -0.53 -5.37 -27.21
N LEU A 376 -1.45 -4.86 -26.41
CA LEU A 376 -1.88 -5.56 -25.18
C LEU A 376 -2.62 -6.86 -25.50
N SER A 377 -3.55 -6.84 -26.48
CA SER A 377 -4.25 -8.05 -26.92
C SER A 377 -3.29 -9.14 -27.39
N ALA A 378 -2.24 -8.78 -28.13
CA ALA A 378 -1.23 -9.74 -28.59
C ALA A 378 -0.49 -10.39 -27.41
N MET A 379 -0.06 -9.60 -26.43
CA MET A 379 0.64 -10.10 -25.25
C MET A 379 -0.25 -11.05 -24.41
N LEU A 380 -1.54 -10.73 -24.27
CA LEU A 380 -2.46 -11.50 -23.43
C LEU A 380 -3.00 -12.78 -24.12
N LYS A 381 -3.08 -12.79 -25.44
CA LYS A 381 -3.71 -13.87 -26.22
C LYS A 381 -3.20 -15.29 -25.91
N PRO A 382 -1.91 -15.54 -25.68
CA PRO A 382 -1.40 -16.90 -25.38
C PRO A 382 -1.81 -17.46 -24.02
N ILE A 383 -2.37 -16.64 -23.11
CA ILE A 383 -2.60 -17.00 -21.72
C ILE A 383 -4.07 -17.40 -21.54
N PRO A 384 -4.41 -18.52 -20.86
CA PRO A 384 -5.79 -18.85 -20.53
C PRO A 384 -6.44 -17.78 -19.62
N ASP A 385 -7.74 -17.54 -19.80
CA ASP A 385 -8.42 -16.42 -19.14
C ASP A 385 -8.48 -16.56 -17.61
N ASP A 386 -8.58 -17.78 -17.11
CA ASP A 386 -8.60 -18.11 -15.69
C ASP A 386 -7.19 -18.21 -15.04
N LYS A 387 -6.14 -18.09 -15.84
CA LYS A 387 -4.74 -18.21 -15.39
C LYS A 387 -4.02 -16.86 -15.29
N MET A 388 -4.75 -15.76 -15.41
CA MET A 388 -4.20 -14.42 -15.28
C MET A 388 -5.15 -13.48 -14.55
N ILE A 389 -4.58 -12.61 -13.71
CA ILE A 389 -5.27 -11.47 -13.10
C ILE A 389 -4.50 -10.20 -13.44
N ILE A 390 -5.20 -9.21 -13.99
CA ILE A 390 -4.65 -7.88 -14.24
C ILE A 390 -5.22 -6.93 -13.17
N ILE A 391 -4.33 -6.28 -12.42
CA ILE A 391 -4.71 -5.23 -11.49
C ILE A 391 -4.77 -3.93 -12.31
N ASP A 392 -5.97 -3.42 -12.57
CA ASP A 392 -6.18 -2.14 -13.24
C ASP A 392 -5.79 -1.00 -12.28
N LEU A 393 -4.49 -0.73 -12.22
CA LEU A 393 -3.94 0.29 -11.35
C LEU A 393 -4.34 1.69 -11.79
N ALA A 394 -4.60 2.57 -10.82
CA ALA A 394 -4.84 3.99 -11.05
C ALA A 394 -6.07 4.28 -11.93
N ALA A 395 -7.17 3.61 -11.66
CA ALA A 395 -8.44 3.81 -12.37
C ALA A 395 -8.97 5.25 -12.33
N GLU A 396 -8.47 6.09 -11.42
CA GLU A 396 -8.75 7.54 -11.32
C GLU A 396 -7.93 8.41 -12.29
N TYR A 397 -6.81 7.93 -12.78
CA TYR A 397 -5.86 8.74 -13.57
C TYR A 397 -6.34 9.10 -14.98
N PRO A 398 -7.10 8.26 -15.69
CA PRO A 398 -7.65 8.64 -16.99
C PRO A 398 -8.42 9.96 -16.98
N ASP A 399 -9.26 10.17 -15.98
CA ASP A 399 -10.10 11.38 -15.90
C ASP A 399 -9.32 12.64 -15.45
N TYR A 400 -8.27 12.48 -14.66
CA TYR A 400 -7.65 13.61 -13.93
C TYR A 400 -6.21 13.92 -14.33
N VAL A 401 -5.49 12.97 -14.91
CA VAL A 401 -4.06 13.10 -15.22
C VAL A 401 -3.77 12.83 -16.68
N TRP A 402 -4.28 11.73 -17.23
CA TRP A 402 -4.01 11.36 -18.63
C TRP A 402 -5.03 11.90 -19.62
N TYR A 403 -6.24 12.25 -19.14
CA TYR A 403 -7.36 12.73 -19.97
C TYR A 403 -7.66 11.77 -21.12
N THR A 404 -7.76 10.48 -20.80
CA THR A 404 -8.03 9.37 -21.73
C THR A 404 -9.25 8.59 -21.28
N ASP A 405 -9.69 7.64 -22.08
CA ASP A 405 -10.69 6.67 -21.65
C ASP A 405 -10.10 5.75 -20.56
N PRO A 406 -10.92 5.26 -19.61
CA PRO A 406 -10.48 4.30 -18.60
C PRO A 406 -9.81 3.07 -19.23
N VAL A 407 -8.71 2.59 -18.63
CA VAL A 407 -7.87 1.52 -19.18
C VAL A 407 -8.69 0.24 -19.41
N TRP A 408 -9.51 -0.15 -18.43
CA TRP A 408 -10.38 -1.32 -18.55
C TRP A 408 -11.43 -1.19 -19.65
N GLN A 409 -11.89 0.03 -19.98
CA GLN A 409 -12.82 0.28 -21.10
C GLN A 409 -12.07 0.23 -22.43
N THR A 410 -10.91 0.91 -22.53
CA THR A 410 -10.05 0.91 -23.70
C THR A 410 -9.69 -0.52 -24.12
N HIS A 411 -9.39 -1.38 -23.15
CA HIS A 411 -8.97 -2.77 -23.38
C HIS A 411 -10.11 -3.79 -23.17
N GLU A 412 -11.36 -3.38 -23.30
CA GLU A 412 -12.54 -4.25 -23.37
C GLU A 412 -12.61 -5.28 -22.23
N GLY A 413 -12.36 -4.82 -20.98
CA GLY A 413 -12.25 -5.69 -19.79
C GLY A 413 -11.08 -6.66 -19.88
N PHE A 414 -9.96 -6.20 -20.50
CA PHE A 414 -8.75 -6.97 -20.71
C PHE A 414 -8.96 -8.28 -21.48
N TYR A 415 -9.84 -8.20 -22.50
CA TYR A 415 -10.08 -9.29 -23.48
C TYR A 415 -10.46 -10.63 -22.83
N GLY A 416 -11.22 -10.58 -21.71
CA GLY A 416 -11.70 -11.76 -20.99
C GLY A 416 -10.79 -12.24 -19.85
N LYS A 417 -9.59 -11.69 -19.69
CA LYS A 417 -8.74 -12.00 -18.52
C LYS A 417 -9.40 -11.54 -17.23
N GLN A 418 -9.15 -12.23 -16.12
CA GLN A 418 -9.62 -11.76 -14.82
C GLN A 418 -8.93 -10.43 -14.48
N TRP A 419 -9.67 -9.51 -13.85
CA TRP A 419 -9.11 -8.22 -13.46
C TRP A 419 -9.66 -7.71 -12.13
N ILE A 420 -8.91 -6.79 -11.54
CA ILE A 420 -9.22 -6.11 -10.29
C ILE A 420 -9.29 -4.61 -10.59
N TYR A 421 -10.42 -3.97 -10.28
CA TYR A 421 -10.56 -2.52 -10.34
C TYR A 421 -9.83 -1.89 -9.16
N SER A 422 -8.84 -1.04 -9.41
CA SER A 422 -7.95 -0.56 -8.33
C SER A 422 -7.59 0.92 -8.49
N PHE A 423 -7.32 1.57 -7.37
CA PHE A 423 -6.88 2.96 -7.27
C PHE A 423 -5.44 3.07 -6.76
N VAL A 424 -4.77 4.18 -7.08
CA VAL A 424 -3.47 4.58 -6.49
C VAL A 424 -3.67 5.87 -5.68
N PRO A 425 -4.16 5.78 -4.45
CA PRO A 425 -4.54 6.95 -3.65
C PRO A 425 -3.36 7.76 -3.14
N ASN A 426 -2.15 7.24 -3.23
CA ASN A 426 -0.93 7.92 -2.78
C ASN A 426 0.25 7.62 -3.70
N PHE A 427 1.07 8.62 -3.94
CA PHE A 427 2.29 8.58 -4.75
C PHE A 427 3.52 8.92 -3.91
N GLY A 428 4.59 8.12 -4.03
CA GLY A 428 5.86 8.30 -3.32
C GLY A 428 5.74 8.22 -1.80
N GLY A 429 4.61 7.80 -1.24
CA GLY A 429 4.34 7.82 0.19
C GLY A 429 4.26 9.24 0.77
N LYS A 430 4.05 10.27 -0.06
CA LYS A 430 3.98 11.67 0.37
C LYS A 430 2.84 11.90 1.36
N THR A 431 3.10 12.73 2.34
CA THR A 431 2.08 13.25 3.23
C THR A 431 1.30 14.34 2.50
N ALA A 432 0.10 14.04 2.04
CA ALA A 432 -0.73 14.97 1.31
C ALA A 432 -2.22 14.69 1.50
N LEU A 433 -2.99 15.74 1.77
CA LEU A 433 -4.45 15.69 1.69
C LEU A 433 -4.84 15.78 0.21
N THR A 434 -5.22 14.68 -0.39
CA THR A 434 -5.51 14.57 -1.83
C THR A 434 -6.46 13.41 -2.11
N GLY A 435 -7.07 13.41 -3.28
CA GLY A 435 -8.02 12.43 -3.75
C GLY A 435 -9.37 13.05 -4.06
N VAL A 436 -10.09 12.51 -5.04
CA VAL A 436 -11.46 12.95 -5.35
C VAL A 436 -12.42 11.93 -4.75
N LEU A 437 -12.83 12.16 -3.48
CA LEU A 437 -13.65 11.19 -2.72
C LEU A 437 -14.95 10.86 -3.45
N LYS A 438 -15.56 11.83 -4.13
CA LYS A 438 -16.76 11.58 -4.94
C LYS A 438 -16.49 10.63 -6.11
N PHE A 439 -15.33 10.75 -6.76
CA PHE A 439 -14.94 9.83 -7.83
C PHE A 439 -14.78 8.40 -7.30
N TYR A 440 -14.08 8.24 -6.18
CA TYR A 440 -13.94 6.93 -5.53
C TYR A 440 -15.31 6.33 -5.19
N ALA A 441 -16.20 7.11 -4.59
CA ALA A 441 -17.53 6.68 -4.18
C ALA A 441 -18.42 6.20 -5.35
N ASP A 442 -18.28 6.81 -6.53
CA ASP A 442 -19.18 6.58 -7.68
C ASP A 442 -18.70 5.50 -8.66
N ASN A 443 -17.37 5.42 -8.91
CA ASN A 443 -16.88 4.74 -10.10
C ASN A 443 -16.80 3.20 -10.00
N PRO A 444 -16.54 2.55 -8.85
CA PRO A 444 -16.55 1.10 -8.75
C PRO A 444 -17.88 0.48 -9.15
N ALA A 445 -19.01 1.15 -8.83
CA ALA A 445 -20.34 0.71 -9.23
C ALA A 445 -20.54 0.72 -10.77
N LYS A 446 -19.87 1.63 -11.49
CA LYS A 446 -19.91 1.64 -12.98
C LYS A 446 -19.18 0.44 -13.55
N ALA A 447 -18.04 0.05 -12.97
CA ALA A 447 -17.31 -1.15 -13.37
C ALA A 447 -18.15 -2.42 -13.13
N LEU A 448 -18.84 -2.52 -11.99
CA LEU A 448 -19.76 -3.61 -11.68
C LEU A 448 -20.96 -3.68 -12.62
N ALA A 449 -21.45 -2.54 -13.11
CA ALA A 449 -22.58 -2.47 -14.06
C ALA A 449 -22.15 -2.65 -15.53
N SER A 450 -20.85 -2.77 -15.81
CA SER A 450 -20.31 -2.85 -17.16
C SER A 450 -20.56 -4.23 -17.81
N PRO A 451 -20.49 -4.33 -19.16
CA PRO A 451 -20.54 -5.61 -19.86
C PRO A 451 -19.37 -6.54 -19.50
N TYR A 452 -18.33 -6.02 -18.88
CA TYR A 452 -17.12 -6.76 -18.48
C TYR A 452 -17.16 -7.30 -17.04
N ARG A 453 -18.32 -7.21 -16.36
CA ARG A 453 -18.52 -7.70 -14.98
C ARG A 453 -18.11 -9.16 -14.81
N SER A 454 -18.32 -10.02 -15.79
CA SER A 454 -18.03 -11.46 -15.66
C SER A 454 -16.54 -11.76 -15.39
N SER A 455 -15.64 -10.95 -15.93
CA SER A 455 -14.18 -11.05 -15.72
C SER A 455 -13.67 -10.16 -14.57
N LEU A 456 -14.46 -9.20 -14.08
CA LEU A 456 -14.14 -8.41 -12.88
C LEU A 456 -14.24 -9.29 -11.64
N LYS A 457 -13.11 -9.61 -11.02
CA LYS A 457 -13.02 -10.48 -9.83
C LYS A 457 -12.77 -9.72 -8.54
N GLY A 458 -12.27 -8.50 -8.61
CA GLY A 458 -11.88 -7.79 -7.40
C GLY A 458 -11.98 -6.28 -7.48
N PHE A 459 -11.86 -5.71 -6.30
CA PHE A 459 -11.71 -4.29 -6.05
C PHE A 459 -10.50 -4.07 -5.13
N GLY A 460 -9.81 -2.92 -5.24
CA GLY A 460 -8.71 -2.67 -4.33
C GLY A 460 -8.06 -1.32 -4.42
N SER A 461 -6.96 -1.19 -3.70
CA SER A 461 -6.08 -0.03 -3.75
C SER A 461 -4.62 -0.44 -3.75
N ALA A 462 -3.84 0.27 -4.55
CA ALA A 462 -2.42 0.05 -4.77
C ALA A 462 -1.61 1.31 -4.40
N PRO A 463 -1.65 1.78 -3.14
CA PRO A 463 -0.92 2.98 -2.75
C PRO A 463 0.58 2.76 -2.89
N GLU A 464 1.31 3.75 -3.40
CA GLU A 464 2.77 3.70 -3.34
C GLU A 464 3.29 3.82 -1.91
N GLY A 465 2.54 4.47 -1.02
CA GLY A 465 2.80 4.48 0.42
C GLY A 465 1.53 4.55 1.25
N THR A 466 1.55 3.91 2.41
CA THR A 466 0.48 3.91 3.43
C THR A 466 0.78 4.88 4.56
N GLU A 467 0.01 4.84 5.64
CA GLU A 467 0.19 5.67 6.84
C GLU A 467 0.00 7.18 6.59
N ASN A 468 -0.94 7.52 5.72
CA ASN A 468 -1.33 8.90 5.43
C ASN A 468 -2.78 8.94 4.95
N ASN A 469 -3.42 10.13 5.01
CA ASN A 469 -4.72 10.43 4.36
C ASN A 469 -5.80 9.36 4.64
N GLU A 470 -5.99 8.99 5.90
CA GLU A 470 -6.75 7.81 6.36
C GLU A 470 -8.21 7.76 5.87
N VAL A 471 -8.85 8.92 5.63
CA VAL A 471 -10.24 8.99 5.12
C VAL A 471 -10.41 8.28 3.77
N VAL A 472 -9.41 8.35 2.90
CA VAL A 472 -9.45 7.70 1.59
C VAL A 472 -9.46 6.18 1.76
N TYR A 473 -8.61 5.65 2.61
CA TYR A 473 -8.50 4.19 2.82
C TYR A 473 -9.75 3.62 3.53
N GLU A 474 -10.37 4.37 4.44
CA GLU A 474 -11.64 3.98 5.03
C GLU A 474 -12.76 3.90 3.97
N LEU A 475 -12.85 4.88 3.07
CA LEU A 475 -13.81 4.87 1.98
C LEU A 475 -13.54 3.69 1.02
N LEU A 476 -12.29 3.45 0.66
CA LEU A 476 -11.94 2.35 -0.23
C LEU A 476 -12.23 0.98 0.40
N ALA A 477 -12.03 0.83 1.71
CA ALA A 477 -12.40 -0.39 2.43
C ALA A 477 -13.91 -0.66 2.37
N ASP A 478 -14.72 0.37 2.64
CA ASP A 478 -16.20 0.26 2.59
C ASP A 478 -16.71 -0.04 1.17
N LEU A 479 -16.06 0.51 0.12
CA LEU A 479 -16.39 0.23 -1.28
C LEU A 479 -16.14 -1.23 -1.67
N GLY A 480 -15.20 -1.91 -1.04
CA GLY A 480 -14.98 -3.35 -1.20
C GLY A 480 -16.16 -4.22 -0.77
N TRP A 481 -17.12 -3.65 -0.03
CA TRP A 481 -18.34 -4.30 0.45
C TRP A 481 -19.63 -3.70 -0.15
N SER A 482 -19.51 -2.77 -1.10
CA SER A 482 -20.68 -2.10 -1.72
C SER A 482 -20.83 -2.47 -3.18
N GLU A 483 -22.04 -2.88 -3.58
CA GLU A 483 -22.40 -3.08 -4.99
C GLU A 483 -22.82 -1.77 -5.68
N LYS A 484 -23.21 -0.77 -4.88
CA LYS A 484 -23.77 0.51 -5.37
C LYS A 484 -22.80 1.65 -5.05
N ALA A 485 -22.96 2.74 -5.79
CA ALA A 485 -22.30 4.01 -5.44
C ALA A 485 -22.67 4.44 -4.01
N ILE A 486 -21.70 5.00 -3.30
CA ILE A 486 -21.87 5.50 -1.94
C ILE A 486 -22.21 7.00 -2.01
N ASP A 487 -23.26 7.45 -1.32
CA ASP A 487 -23.47 8.89 -1.11
C ASP A 487 -22.36 9.43 -0.21
N ILE A 488 -21.45 10.20 -0.78
CA ILE A 488 -20.27 10.69 -0.07
C ILE A 488 -20.62 11.63 1.08
N ASN A 489 -21.71 12.40 0.98
CA ASN A 489 -22.10 13.33 2.05
C ASN A 489 -22.68 12.57 3.25
N GLU A 490 -23.48 11.53 3.01
CA GLU A 490 -23.99 10.66 4.07
C GLU A 490 -22.84 9.87 4.70
N TRP A 491 -21.94 9.34 3.87
CA TRP A 491 -20.79 8.55 4.31
C TRP A 491 -19.84 9.37 5.19
N ILE A 492 -19.52 10.63 4.82
CA ILE A 492 -18.69 11.54 5.64
C ILE A 492 -19.34 11.80 7.00
N GLY A 493 -20.67 11.90 7.07
CA GLY A 493 -21.36 12.04 8.36
C GLY A 493 -21.12 10.84 9.28
N LYS A 494 -21.25 9.62 8.73
CA LYS A 494 -20.97 8.37 9.46
C LYS A 494 -19.49 8.24 9.83
N TYR A 495 -18.61 8.54 8.90
CA TYR A 495 -17.16 8.56 9.11
C TYR A 495 -16.77 9.50 10.25
N ALA A 496 -17.29 10.74 10.26
CA ALA A 496 -16.98 11.72 11.30
C ALA A 496 -17.48 11.28 12.68
N VAL A 497 -18.67 10.67 12.76
CA VAL A 497 -19.18 10.10 14.01
C VAL A 497 -18.30 8.96 14.51
N SER A 498 -17.93 8.03 13.64
CA SER A 498 -17.06 6.89 14.00
C SER A 498 -15.65 7.35 14.39
N ARG A 499 -15.11 8.36 13.70
CA ARG A 499 -13.74 8.84 13.91
C ARG A 499 -13.62 9.80 15.09
N TYR A 500 -14.56 10.74 15.22
CA TYR A 500 -14.46 11.83 16.21
C TYR A 500 -15.45 11.69 17.37
N GLY A 501 -16.38 10.75 17.30
CA GLY A 501 -17.44 10.54 18.29
C GLY A 501 -18.67 11.42 18.07
N ALA A 502 -18.61 12.46 17.22
CA ALA A 502 -19.75 13.33 16.90
C ALA A 502 -19.55 14.07 15.58
N TYR A 503 -20.64 14.61 15.03
CA TYR A 503 -20.63 15.40 13.79
C TYR A 503 -21.40 16.73 13.98
N PRO A 504 -20.83 17.69 14.70
CA PRO A 504 -21.50 18.98 14.94
C PRO A 504 -21.65 19.80 13.64
N PRO A 505 -22.56 20.77 13.59
CA PRO A 505 -22.82 21.58 12.39
C PRO A 505 -21.57 22.25 11.80
N GLU A 506 -20.66 22.72 12.65
CA GLU A 506 -19.39 23.32 12.23
C GLU A 506 -18.48 22.31 11.54
N MET A 507 -18.42 21.07 12.05
CA MET A 507 -17.69 19.96 11.42
C MET A 507 -18.30 19.58 10.07
N LYS A 508 -19.65 19.58 9.97
CA LYS A 508 -20.35 19.34 8.71
C LYS A 508 -19.95 20.38 7.65
N THR A 509 -19.89 21.65 8.02
CA THR A 509 -19.47 22.73 7.13
C THR A 509 -17.99 22.57 6.73
N ALA A 510 -17.11 22.22 7.67
CA ALA A 510 -15.71 21.94 7.42
C ALA A 510 -15.53 20.82 6.38
N TRP A 511 -16.19 19.68 6.55
CA TRP A 511 -16.11 18.58 5.61
C TRP A 511 -16.72 18.90 4.24
N THR A 512 -17.80 19.67 4.18
CA THR A 512 -18.36 20.15 2.92
C THR A 512 -17.32 20.98 2.14
N ALA A 513 -16.57 21.82 2.81
CA ALA A 513 -15.51 22.62 2.20
C ALA A 513 -14.28 21.77 1.81
N LEU A 514 -13.91 20.77 2.63
CA LEU A 514 -12.84 19.82 2.31
C LEU A 514 -13.18 18.98 1.05
N LEU A 515 -14.42 18.53 0.90
CA LEU A 515 -14.88 17.81 -0.29
C LEU A 515 -14.85 18.65 -1.56
N GLN A 516 -14.85 19.98 -1.44
CA GLN A 516 -14.77 20.93 -2.56
C GLN A 516 -13.36 21.48 -2.79
N SER A 517 -12.39 21.15 -1.95
CA SER A 517 -11.00 21.65 -2.01
C SER A 517 -9.99 20.48 -1.99
N ALA A 518 -9.48 20.10 -0.81
CA ALA A 518 -8.46 19.06 -0.66
C ALA A 518 -8.88 17.73 -1.27
N TYR A 519 -10.14 17.34 -1.09
CA TYR A 519 -10.68 16.08 -1.58
C TYR A 519 -11.47 16.21 -2.90
N ASN A 520 -11.08 17.20 -3.73
CA ASN A 520 -11.56 17.40 -5.11
C ASN A 520 -10.38 17.52 -6.09
N THR A 521 -9.23 16.99 -5.74
CA THR A 521 -8.03 17.07 -6.59
C THR A 521 -7.09 15.90 -6.34
N PHE A 522 -6.32 15.53 -7.36
CA PHE A 522 -5.19 14.60 -7.22
C PHE A 522 -3.88 15.37 -7.24
N GLY A 523 -2.93 14.98 -6.37
CA GLY A 523 -1.59 15.54 -6.30
C GLY A 523 -0.55 14.43 -6.27
N SER A 524 0.35 14.38 -7.26
CA SER A 524 1.40 13.38 -7.36
C SER A 524 2.79 13.90 -6.96
N TYR A 525 2.99 15.21 -6.88
CA TYR A 525 4.26 15.86 -6.57
C TYR A 525 4.25 16.54 -5.19
N PRO A 526 5.43 16.85 -4.60
CA PRO A 526 5.51 17.66 -3.40
C PRO A 526 4.71 18.96 -3.56
N ARG A 527 3.98 19.33 -2.51
CA ARG A 527 3.06 20.47 -2.56
C ARG A 527 3.75 21.81 -2.48
N TYR A 528 4.87 21.90 -1.76
CA TYR A 528 5.48 23.16 -1.37
C TYR A 528 6.77 23.42 -2.13
N THR A 529 6.97 24.68 -2.57
CA THR A 529 8.22 25.15 -3.20
C THR A 529 9.40 25.05 -2.25
N TRP A 530 9.18 25.26 -0.95
CA TRP A 530 10.24 25.11 0.06
C TRP A 530 10.73 23.65 0.24
N GLN A 531 9.97 22.63 -0.22
CA GLN A 531 10.46 21.26 -0.27
C GLN A 531 11.38 21.00 -1.48
N THR A 532 11.27 21.78 -2.54
CA THR A 532 11.88 21.54 -3.84
C THR A 532 12.79 22.67 -4.31
N LEU A 533 13.01 23.67 -3.47
CA LEU A 533 13.83 24.86 -3.66
C LEU A 533 13.31 25.83 -4.71
N THR A 534 12.77 25.37 -5.82
CA THR A 534 12.29 26.18 -6.94
C THR A 534 10.85 25.84 -7.31
N PRO A 535 10.06 26.81 -7.81
CA PRO A 535 8.73 26.53 -8.33
C PRO A 535 8.80 25.56 -9.50
N ASP A 536 7.95 24.54 -9.47
CA ASP A 536 7.74 23.61 -10.57
C ASP A 536 6.26 23.65 -10.97
N GLU A 537 5.97 23.88 -12.23
CA GLU A 537 4.61 23.96 -12.75
C GLU A 537 3.82 22.65 -12.57
N ARG A 538 4.51 21.52 -12.61
CA ARG A 538 3.92 20.19 -12.35
C ARG A 538 3.42 20.05 -10.91
N ARG A 539 3.92 20.88 -9.99
CA ARG A 539 3.70 20.83 -8.54
C ARG A 539 2.61 21.77 -8.04
N LYS A 540 1.91 22.47 -8.92
CA LYS A 540 0.79 23.35 -8.55
C LYS A 540 -0.33 22.54 -7.90
N GLY A 541 -0.31 22.49 -6.58
CA GLY A 541 -1.41 21.94 -5.79
C GLY A 541 -2.61 22.89 -5.87
N LYS A 542 -3.76 22.39 -6.37
CA LYS A 542 -4.99 23.19 -6.52
C LYS A 542 -5.55 23.72 -5.20
N ILE A 543 -5.10 23.20 -4.05
CA ILE A 543 -5.60 23.67 -2.74
C ILE A 543 -4.78 24.81 -2.14
N ASN A 544 -3.60 25.14 -2.69
CA ASN A 544 -2.70 26.12 -2.08
C ASN A 544 -3.33 27.53 -1.99
N ASP A 545 -4.11 27.90 -2.98
CA ASP A 545 -4.80 29.20 -3.04
C ASP A 545 -6.32 29.07 -2.90
N ASP A 546 -6.84 27.92 -2.48
CA ASP A 546 -8.28 27.69 -2.37
C ASP A 546 -8.82 28.24 -1.03
N PRO A 547 -9.63 29.31 -1.04
CA PRO A 547 -10.20 29.89 0.18
C PRO A 547 -11.12 28.92 0.91
N LYS A 548 -11.72 27.92 0.23
CA LYS A 548 -12.55 26.91 0.88
C LYS A 548 -11.72 25.99 1.77
N PHE A 549 -10.49 25.66 1.35
CA PHE A 549 -9.60 24.88 2.21
C PHE A 549 -9.24 25.64 3.47
N MET A 550 -8.95 26.92 3.37
CA MET A 550 -8.65 27.77 4.53
C MET A 550 -9.83 27.87 5.50
N ASP A 551 -11.05 28.10 4.98
CA ASP A 551 -12.28 28.12 5.79
C ASP A 551 -12.52 26.75 6.47
N ALA A 552 -12.31 25.65 5.74
CA ALA A 552 -12.45 24.30 6.29
C ALA A 552 -11.55 24.07 7.50
N VAL A 553 -10.28 24.46 7.43
CA VAL A 553 -9.31 24.30 8.51
C VAL A 553 -9.72 25.09 9.75
N VAL A 554 -10.13 26.34 9.58
CA VAL A 554 -10.61 27.19 10.68
C VAL A 554 -11.83 26.55 11.38
N ARG A 555 -12.82 26.12 10.60
CA ARG A 555 -14.05 25.48 11.13
C ARG A 555 -13.75 24.15 11.80
N PHE A 556 -12.87 23.34 11.23
CA PHE A 556 -12.47 22.09 11.85
C PHE A 556 -11.84 22.33 13.22
N LEU A 557 -10.92 23.28 13.35
CA LEU A 557 -10.28 23.64 14.61
C LEU A 557 -11.24 24.26 15.65
N ASN A 558 -12.34 24.91 15.20
CA ASN A 558 -13.37 25.42 16.10
C ASN A 558 -14.12 24.31 16.85
N CYS A 559 -14.13 23.08 16.32
CA CYS A 559 -14.72 21.92 17.01
C CYS A 559 -13.86 21.41 18.18
N SER A 560 -12.69 21.99 18.45
CA SER A 560 -11.73 21.50 19.46
C SER A 560 -12.24 21.51 20.90
N GLU A 561 -13.18 22.38 21.26
CA GLU A 561 -13.81 22.38 22.59
C GLU A 561 -14.64 21.11 22.80
N GLN A 562 -15.35 20.64 21.77
CA GLN A 562 -16.23 19.47 21.86
C GLN A 562 -15.46 18.17 21.58
N LEU A 563 -14.53 18.18 20.61
CA LEU A 563 -13.90 16.96 20.08
C LEU A 563 -12.44 16.79 20.50
N GLY A 564 -11.83 17.78 21.15
CA GLY A 564 -10.40 17.83 21.44
C GLY A 564 -9.88 16.71 22.36
N ALA A 565 -10.75 15.99 23.08
CA ALA A 565 -10.35 14.81 23.85
C ALA A 565 -10.13 13.56 22.97
N ASN A 566 -10.70 13.53 21.76
CA ASN A 566 -10.58 12.41 20.83
C ASN A 566 -9.22 12.44 20.11
N LYS A 567 -8.50 11.32 20.15
CA LYS A 567 -7.14 11.24 19.61
C LYS A 567 -7.09 11.36 18.09
N LEU A 568 -8.05 10.76 17.37
CA LEU A 568 -8.13 10.85 15.91
C LEU A 568 -8.48 12.27 15.46
N TYR A 569 -9.35 12.97 16.20
CA TYR A 569 -9.59 14.39 15.96
C TYR A 569 -8.31 15.23 16.14
N GLN A 570 -7.53 14.97 17.21
CA GLN A 570 -6.27 15.67 17.45
C GLN A 570 -5.30 15.49 16.29
N ASN A 571 -5.15 14.25 15.77
CA ASN A 571 -4.26 13.94 14.66
C ASN A 571 -4.68 14.68 13.38
N ASP A 572 -5.96 14.63 13.02
CA ASP A 572 -6.47 15.33 11.83
C ASP A 572 -6.37 16.86 11.96
N ALA A 573 -6.63 17.39 13.16
CA ALA A 573 -6.48 18.83 13.44
C ALA A 573 -5.04 19.31 13.27
N ILE A 574 -4.06 18.49 13.70
CA ILE A 574 -2.63 18.78 13.51
C ILE A 574 -2.27 18.73 12.01
N GLU A 575 -2.73 17.69 11.30
CA GLU A 575 -2.42 17.52 9.87
C GLU A 575 -3.00 18.66 9.02
N LEU A 576 -4.26 19.02 9.25
CA LEU A 576 -4.93 20.13 8.57
C LEU A 576 -4.25 21.47 8.88
N ALA A 577 -3.94 21.78 10.13
CA ALA A 577 -3.25 22.99 10.52
C ALA A 577 -1.83 23.07 9.96
N ALA A 578 -1.07 21.96 10.01
CA ALA A 578 0.27 21.88 9.43
C ALA A 578 0.24 22.12 7.91
N THR A 579 -0.74 21.52 7.21
CA THR A 579 -0.92 21.72 5.77
C THR A 579 -1.21 23.19 5.45
N TYR A 580 -2.13 23.84 6.18
CA TYR A 580 -2.42 25.26 6.03
C TYR A 580 -1.21 26.15 6.26
N LEU A 581 -0.50 25.92 7.37
CA LEU A 581 0.71 26.69 7.72
C LEU A 581 1.86 26.44 6.75
N GLY A 582 1.99 25.21 6.24
CA GLY A 582 2.94 24.89 5.18
C GLY A 582 2.71 25.69 3.89
N ILE A 583 1.44 25.92 3.53
CA ILE A 583 1.06 26.82 2.42
C ILE A 583 1.47 28.26 2.72
N LYS A 584 1.23 28.74 3.95
CA LYS A 584 1.64 30.10 4.35
C LYS A 584 3.16 30.29 4.35
N ALA A 585 3.91 29.27 4.77
CA ALA A 585 5.36 29.28 4.66
C ALA A 585 5.82 29.32 3.19
N ASP A 586 5.12 28.61 2.30
CA ASP A 586 5.39 28.58 0.86
C ASP A 586 5.16 29.95 0.20
N ASP A 587 4.10 30.67 0.61
CA ASP A 587 3.83 32.03 0.15
C ASP A 587 5.01 32.98 0.46
N PHE A 588 5.54 32.94 1.70
CA PHE A 588 6.68 33.76 2.08
C PHE A 588 7.98 33.28 1.41
N TYR A 589 8.19 31.99 1.24
CA TYR A 589 9.37 31.48 0.56
C TYR A 589 9.41 31.89 -0.92
N LYS A 590 8.28 31.89 -1.61
CA LYS A 590 8.16 32.40 -2.99
C LYS A 590 8.50 33.91 -3.07
N VAL A 591 8.11 34.70 -2.07
CA VAL A 591 8.52 36.10 -1.96
C VAL A 591 10.04 36.22 -1.80
N ALA A 592 10.65 35.38 -0.95
CA ALA A 592 12.11 35.38 -0.78
C ALA A 592 12.84 34.99 -2.07
N LEU A 593 12.35 34.00 -2.83
CA LEU A 593 12.90 33.62 -4.14
C LEU A 593 12.79 34.74 -5.17
N MET A 594 11.66 35.46 -5.19
CA MET A 594 11.46 36.60 -6.08
C MET A 594 12.40 37.78 -5.73
N ALA A 595 12.56 38.09 -4.44
CA ALA A 595 13.48 39.08 -3.93
C ALA A 595 14.93 38.73 -4.26
N ASP A 596 15.34 37.47 -4.10
CA ASP A 596 16.69 37.02 -4.52
C ASP A 596 16.94 37.24 -6.01
N LYS A 597 15.98 36.91 -6.86
CA LYS A 597 16.06 37.14 -8.31
C LYS A 597 16.19 38.62 -8.67
N ASN A 598 15.57 39.50 -7.89
CA ASN A 598 15.56 40.95 -8.11
C ASN A 598 16.73 41.66 -7.40
N GLY A 599 17.55 40.97 -6.62
CA GLY A 599 18.65 41.55 -5.84
C GLY A 599 18.21 42.36 -4.62
N ASP A 600 16.97 42.17 -4.13
CA ASP A 600 16.45 42.81 -2.92
C ASP A 600 16.78 41.99 -1.68
N GLU A 601 18.00 42.20 -1.15
CA GLU A 601 18.52 41.46 -0.01
C GLU A 601 17.69 41.64 1.28
N GLN A 602 17.10 42.83 1.48
CA GLN A 602 16.32 43.13 2.67
C GLN A 602 15.00 42.34 2.64
N LEU A 603 14.25 42.42 1.56
CA LEU A 603 12.99 41.71 1.38
C LEU A 603 13.21 40.20 1.40
N LYS A 604 14.30 39.70 0.77
CA LYS A 604 14.70 38.28 0.81
C LYS A 604 14.84 37.78 2.23
N LYS A 605 15.60 38.50 3.06
CA LYS A 605 15.84 38.17 4.46
C LYS A 605 14.55 38.17 5.28
N GLU A 606 13.75 39.25 5.19
CA GLU A 606 12.49 39.38 5.93
C GLU A 606 11.46 38.28 5.57
N ALA A 607 11.34 37.96 4.30
CA ALA A 607 10.43 36.91 3.83
C ALA A 607 10.91 35.52 4.28
N PHE A 608 12.22 35.30 4.21
CA PHE A 608 12.78 34.02 4.67
C PHE A 608 12.66 33.83 6.19
N GLU A 609 12.87 34.85 7.01
CA GLU A 609 12.66 34.80 8.46
C GLU A 609 11.20 34.44 8.81
N LYS A 610 10.21 34.93 8.05
CA LYS A 610 8.81 34.54 8.22
C LYS A 610 8.57 33.07 7.84
N THR A 611 9.21 32.59 6.76
CA THR A 611 9.18 31.19 6.36
C THR A 611 9.73 30.30 7.49
N LEU A 612 10.88 30.63 8.05
CA LEU A 612 11.51 29.91 9.16
C LEU A 612 10.64 29.88 10.41
N PHE A 613 10.05 31.02 10.77
CA PHE A 613 9.15 31.12 11.91
C PHE A 613 7.97 30.15 11.80
N ILE A 614 7.32 30.10 10.62
CA ILE A 614 6.17 29.23 10.42
C ILE A 614 6.61 27.75 10.40
N LEU A 615 7.68 27.41 9.70
CA LEU A 615 8.16 26.03 9.59
C LEU A 615 8.66 25.47 10.92
N ASP A 616 9.27 26.28 11.81
CA ASP A 616 9.56 25.87 13.19
C ASP A 616 8.29 25.44 13.93
N LYS A 617 7.19 26.19 13.80
CA LYS A 617 5.93 25.84 14.46
C LYS A 617 5.29 24.59 13.84
N VAL A 618 5.34 24.45 12.53
CA VAL A 618 4.86 23.26 11.80
C VAL A 618 5.62 22.01 12.22
N ASP A 619 6.96 22.10 12.32
CA ASP A 619 7.81 20.99 12.74
C ASP A 619 7.42 20.49 14.14
N ARG A 620 7.20 21.40 15.07
CA ARG A 620 6.75 21.10 16.44
C ARG A 620 5.30 20.58 16.53
N LEU A 621 4.40 21.03 15.65
CA LEU A 621 3.04 20.48 15.56
C LEU A 621 3.08 19.02 15.11
N LEU A 622 3.80 18.75 14.02
CA LEU A 622 3.95 17.40 13.45
C LEU A 622 4.70 16.45 14.38
N ALA A 623 5.55 16.94 15.30
CA ALA A 623 6.20 16.13 16.33
C ALA A 623 5.19 15.43 17.26
N SER A 624 3.96 15.94 17.35
CA SER A 624 2.86 15.32 18.11
C SER A 624 2.06 14.28 17.32
N HIS A 625 2.25 14.22 16.00
CA HIS A 625 1.54 13.26 15.14
C HIS A 625 2.32 11.94 15.04
N PRO A 626 1.68 10.77 15.29
CA PRO A 626 2.39 9.50 15.37
C PRO A 626 3.04 9.06 14.05
N LEU A 627 2.47 9.44 12.90
CA LEU A 627 2.90 8.98 11.57
C LEU A 627 3.80 9.98 10.82
N HIS A 628 3.88 11.25 11.29
CA HIS A 628 4.55 12.32 10.54
C HIS A 628 5.88 12.73 11.18
N ARG A 629 6.78 11.75 11.39
CA ARG A 629 8.06 11.95 12.08
C ARG A 629 9.20 11.19 11.41
N LEU A 630 10.35 11.83 11.28
CA LEU A 630 11.57 11.23 10.73
C LEU A 630 12.17 10.16 11.66
N SER A 631 12.13 10.40 12.97
CA SER A 631 12.78 9.56 13.98
C SER A 631 12.34 8.08 13.93
N PRO A 632 11.04 7.71 13.85
CA PRO A 632 10.62 6.32 13.74
C PRO A 632 11.14 5.65 12.45
N TRP A 633 11.11 6.35 11.31
CA TRP A 633 11.60 5.87 10.02
C TRP A 633 13.08 5.50 10.07
N VAL A 634 13.90 6.42 10.57
CA VAL A 634 15.35 6.20 10.73
C VAL A 634 15.65 5.11 11.76
N SER A 635 14.95 5.12 12.90
CA SER A 635 15.16 4.14 13.96
C SER A 635 14.88 2.72 13.49
N LEU A 636 13.81 2.55 12.72
CA LEU A 636 13.42 1.26 12.17
C LEU A 636 14.46 0.76 11.14
N ALA A 637 14.93 1.63 10.24
CA ALA A 637 16.02 1.29 9.34
C ALA A 637 17.27 0.84 10.08
N ARG A 638 17.71 1.59 11.08
CA ARG A 638 18.88 1.26 11.91
C ARG A 638 18.73 -0.04 12.68
N SER A 639 17.52 -0.43 13.07
CA SER A 639 17.28 -1.66 13.85
C SER A 639 17.70 -2.95 13.11
N HIS A 640 17.68 -2.94 11.78
CA HIS A 640 18.12 -4.06 10.94
C HIS A 640 19.64 -4.22 10.87
N GLY A 641 20.43 -3.17 11.16
CA GLY A 641 21.90 -3.23 11.14
C GLY A 641 22.48 -3.96 12.35
N LYS A 642 23.35 -4.93 12.13
CA LYS A 642 24.06 -5.67 13.19
C LYS A 642 25.33 -4.94 13.66
N THR A 643 25.94 -4.12 12.79
CA THR A 643 27.11 -3.30 13.07
C THR A 643 26.80 -1.81 12.94
N VAL A 644 27.67 -0.95 13.48
CA VAL A 644 27.52 0.51 13.33
C VAL A 644 27.53 0.92 11.85
N SER A 645 28.39 0.28 11.03
CA SER A 645 28.45 0.54 9.59
C SER A 645 27.13 0.20 8.90
N GLN A 646 26.56 -0.98 9.14
CA GLN A 646 25.28 -1.39 8.59
C GLN A 646 24.13 -0.47 9.04
N LYS A 647 24.09 -0.10 10.33
CA LYS A 647 23.10 0.86 10.85
C LYS A 647 23.14 2.18 10.09
N ASN A 648 24.34 2.69 9.81
CA ASN A 648 24.50 3.93 9.04
C ASN A 648 24.13 3.74 7.58
N GLN A 649 24.47 2.62 6.94
CA GLN A 649 24.08 2.31 5.56
C GLN A 649 22.55 2.26 5.39
N TYR A 650 21.85 1.56 6.29
CA TYR A 650 20.39 1.49 6.25
C TYR A 650 19.72 2.84 6.51
N GLU A 651 20.26 3.65 7.42
CA GLU A 651 19.80 5.02 7.62
C GLU A 651 20.02 5.90 6.39
N THR A 652 21.21 5.81 5.77
CA THR A 652 21.53 6.51 4.51
C THR A 652 20.53 6.16 3.41
N ASP A 653 20.26 4.87 3.20
CA ASP A 653 19.32 4.35 2.23
C ASP A 653 17.89 4.89 2.47
N ALA A 654 17.44 4.81 3.72
CA ALA A 654 16.13 5.29 4.14
C ALA A 654 15.96 6.80 3.95
N LYS A 655 16.98 7.61 4.26
CA LYS A 655 16.96 9.06 4.10
C LYS A 655 17.03 9.47 2.64
N ARG A 656 17.88 8.83 1.84
CA ARG A 656 18.02 9.10 0.41
C ARG A 656 16.70 8.94 -0.31
N LEU A 657 15.98 7.87 -0.07
CA LEU A 657 14.70 7.60 -0.75
C LEU A 657 13.68 8.73 -0.57
N ILE A 658 13.61 9.33 0.63
CA ILE A 658 12.61 10.36 0.96
C ILE A 658 13.10 11.80 0.74
N THR A 659 14.28 11.98 0.14
CA THR A 659 14.90 13.29 -0.16
C THR A 659 15.38 13.33 -1.62
N THR A 660 16.67 13.12 -1.87
CA THR A 660 17.27 13.19 -3.21
C THR A 660 16.85 12.06 -4.13
N TRP A 661 16.41 10.94 -3.60
CA TRP A 661 16.00 9.73 -4.31
C TRP A 661 17.10 9.16 -5.22
N GLY A 662 17.38 9.81 -6.33
CA GLY A 662 18.35 9.49 -7.37
C GLY A 662 17.79 9.65 -8.78
N GLY A 663 18.66 9.73 -9.78
CA GLY A 663 18.27 9.93 -11.17
C GLY A 663 17.39 11.18 -11.37
N TYR A 664 16.30 11.05 -12.11
CA TYR A 664 15.33 12.15 -12.33
C TYR A 664 14.24 12.22 -11.24
N GLN A 665 14.35 11.44 -10.16
CA GLN A 665 13.32 11.31 -9.13
C GLN A 665 13.56 12.24 -7.92
N GLU A 666 14.44 13.22 -8.04
CA GLU A 666 14.74 14.17 -6.97
C GLU A 666 13.47 14.76 -6.37
N ASP A 667 13.38 14.74 -5.04
CA ASP A 667 12.24 15.19 -4.24
C ASP A 667 10.91 14.45 -4.50
N TYR A 668 10.87 13.45 -5.37
CA TYR A 668 9.61 12.75 -5.69
C TYR A 668 8.89 12.22 -4.45
N ALA A 669 9.62 11.66 -3.51
CA ALA A 669 9.09 11.07 -2.29
C ALA A 669 9.19 11.97 -1.05
N ALA A 670 9.34 13.28 -1.24
CA ALA A 670 9.51 14.26 -0.16
C ALA A 670 8.40 14.16 0.89
N ARG A 671 8.78 13.95 2.16
CA ARG A 671 7.87 13.84 3.29
C ARG A 671 7.64 15.18 3.96
N PHE A 672 6.42 15.37 4.46
CA PHE A 672 6.09 16.50 5.32
C PHE A 672 6.11 16.04 6.77
N TRP A 673 7.32 15.79 7.28
CA TRP A 673 7.54 15.17 8.58
C TRP A 673 8.34 16.07 9.53
N SER A 674 7.98 16.00 10.80
CA SER A 674 8.80 16.57 11.89
C SER A 674 10.18 15.95 11.90
N GLY A 675 11.17 16.78 12.20
CA GLY A 675 12.57 16.43 12.16
C GLY A 675 13.20 16.56 10.77
N LEU A 676 12.44 16.26 9.69
CA LEU A 676 12.89 16.49 8.32
C LEU A 676 12.82 17.99 7.96
N ILE A 677 11.81 18.71 8.47
CA ILE A 677 11.66 20.14 8.27
C ILE A 677 12.87 20.89 8.83
N SER A 678 13.18 20.69 10.09
CA SER A 678 14.27 21.41 10.77
C SER A 678 15.66 20.94 10.34
N SER A 679 15.86 19.64 10.10
CA SER A 679 17.19 19.10 9.82
C SER A 679 17.59 19.09 8.34
N TYR A 680 16.60 19.07 7.43
CA TYR A 680 16.85 19.00 5.97
C TYR A 680 16.31 20.20 5.22
N TYR A 681 14.98 20.47 5.21
CA TYR A 681 14.42 21.48 4.34
C TYR A 681 14.86 22.91 4.72
N ILE A 682 14.86 23.25 6.00
CA ILE A 682 15.29 24.59 6.45
C ILE A 682 16.76 24.86 6.09
N PRO A 683 17.74 24.00 6.45
CA PRO A 683 19.12 24.23 6.05
C PRO A 683 19.35 24.18 4.53
N ARG A 684 18.60 23.34 3.80
CA ARG A 684 18.65 23.25 2.34
C ARG A 684 18.27 24.57 1.68
N MET A 685 17.14 25.18 2.09
CA MET A 685 16.70 26.48 1.63
C MET A 685 17.68 27.59 1.98
N GLN A 686 18.25 27.53 3.19
CA GLN A 686 19.24 28.51 3.67
C GLN A 686 20.50 28.46 2.81
N ASN A 687 21.03 27.28 2.51
CA ASN A 687 22.16 27.11 1.60
C ASN A 687 21.84 27.58 0.19
N TYR A 688 20.63 27.35 -0.30
CA TYR A 688 20.20 27.78 -1.62
C TYR A 688 20.07 29.30 -1.75
N LEU A 689 19.50 29.99 -0.75
CA LEU A 689 19.24 31.44 -0.81
C LEU A 689 20.44 32.31 -0.39
N PHE A 690 21.25 31.84 0.58
CA PHE A 690 22.30 32.63 1.21
C PHE A 690 23.71 32.03 1.10
N GLY A 691 23.81 30.83 0.57
CA GLY A 691 25.06 30.14 0.33
C GLY A 691 25.44 30.02 -1.14
N ASP A 692 26.27 29.06 -1.46
CA ASP A 692 26.65 28.71 -2.83
C ASP A 692 25.66 27.68 -3.39
N LYS A 693 24.79 28.10 -4.29
CA LYS A 693 23.75 27.23 -4.90
C LYS A 693 24.34 25.99 -5.56
N SER A 694 25.58 26.07 -6.09
CA SER A 694 26.23 24.92 -6.73
C SER A 694 26.64 23.81 -5.75
N LYS A 695 26.66 24.10 -4.44
CA LYS A 695 27.04 23.18 -3.38
C LYS A 695 25.84 22.57 -2.62
N VAL A 696 24.63 22.84 -3.04
CA VAL A 696 23.44 22.31 -2.38
C VAL A 696 23.43 20.79 -2.44
N ASN A 697 23.74 20.19 -3.58
CA ASN A 697 23.79 18.74 -3.73
C ASN A 697 24.90 18.08 -2.86
N ASP A 698 26.05 18.74 -2.72
CA ASP A 698 27.12 18.27 -1.84
C ASP A 698 26.68 18.28 -0.36
N TRP A 699 25.93 19.31 0.02
CA TRP A 699 25.37 19.41 1.37
C TRP A 699 24.30 18.34 1.61
N GLU A 700 23.44 18.07 0.66
CA GLU A 700 22.43 17.00 0.72
C GLU A 700 23.06 15.64 0.92
N GLU A 701 24.11 15.31 0.17
CA GLU A 701 24.89 14.07 0.35
C GLU A 701 25.54 13.99 1.73
N GLN A 702 26.05 15.09 2.25
CA GLN A 702 26.59 15.13 3.63
C GLN A 702 25.51 14.88 4.67
N TRP A 703 24.31 15.47 4.49
CA TRP A 703 23.18 15.27 5.39
C TRP A 703 22.67 13.81 5.35
N ILE A 704 22.55 13.23 4.17
CA ILE A 704 22.11 11.85 3.97
C ILE A 704 23.03 10.87 4.71
N ASN A 705 24.35 11.08 4.64
CA ASN A 705 25.36 10.22 5.22
C ASN A 705 25.62 10.48 6.72
N LYS A 706 25.13 11.60 7.29
CA LYS A 706 25.28 11.93 8.71
C LYS A 706 24.17 11.28 9.53
N PRO A 707 24.47 10.52 10.62
CA PRO A 707 23.44 9.97 11.49
C PRO A 707 22.47 11.05 12.01
N TYR A 708 21.18 10.75 11.96
CA TYR A 708 20.15 11.65 12.45
C TYR A 708 20.03 11.59 13.98
N THR A 709 19.77 12.74 14.57
CA THR A 709 19.47 12.87 16.00
C THR A 709 18.20 13.72 16.15
N GLU A 710 17.20 13.18 16.84
CA GLU A 710 15.95 13.89 17.12
C GLU A 710 16.17 15.05 18.09
N THR A 711 15.78 16.24 17.69
CA THR A 711 15.89 17.47 18.50
C THR A 711 14.58 18.21 18.67
N VAL A 712 13.56 17.86 17.86
CA VAL A 712 12.26 18.56 17.86
C VAL A 712 11.43 18.13 19.05
N ARG A 713 10.89 19.11 19.78
CA ARG A 713 9.99 18.88 20.90
C ARG A 713 8.58 19.31 20.55
N PRO A 714 7.57 18.45 20.75
CA PRO A 714 6.17 18.80 20.50
C PRO A 714 5.70 19.94 21.42
N PHE A 715 4.59 20.56 21.08
CA PHE A 715 3.86 21.43 21.97
C PHE A 715 3.16 20.62 23.08
N GLU A 716 2.97 21.19 24.25
CA GLU A 716 2.19 20.58 25.35
C GLU A 716 0.72 20.41 24.96
N ASN A 717 0.15 21.41 24.30
CA ASN A 717 -1.21 21.36 23.76
C ASN A 717 -1.19 21.69 22.26
N PRO A 718 -0.93 20.69 21.40
CA PRO A 718 -0.71 20.92 19.97
C PRO A 718 -1.98 21.44 19.25
N VAL A 719 -3.19 21.01 19.66
CA VAL A 719 -4.44 21.47 19.02
C VAL A 719 -4.73 22.93 19.35
N ALA A 720 -4.53 23.36 20.59
CA ALA A 720 -4.69 24.77 20.97
C ALA A 720 -3.69 25.67 20.26
N GLU A 721 -2.42 25.22 20.14
CA GLU A 721 -1.42 25.99 19.39
C GLU A 721 -1.70 26.02 17.90
N ALA A 722 -2.19 24.91 17.31
CA ALA A 722 -2.64 24.86 15.92
C ALA A 722 -3.76 25.89 15.66
N LYS A 723 -4.78 25.94 16.52
CA LYS A 723 -5.89 26.89 16.41
C LYS A 723 -5.39 28.34 16.47
N LYS A 724 -4.52 28.66 17.42
CA LYS A 724 -3.92 29.99 17.57
C LYS A 724 -3.10 30.41 16.36
N LEU A 725 -2.23 29.53 15.85
CA LEU A 725 -1.39 29.80 14.69
C LEU A 725 -2.23 29.98 13.41
N VAL A 726 -3.22 29.13 13.18
CA VAL A 726 -4.11 29.26 12.02
C VAL A 726 -4.87 30.58 12.08
N GLN A 727 -5.40 30.98 13.24
CA GLN A 727 -6.07 32.28 13.42
C GLN A 727 -5.13 33.46 13.15
N GLN A 728 -3.88 33.41 13.61
CA GLN A 728 -2.87 34.47 13.38
C GLN A 728 -2.62 34.69 11.89
N PHE A 729 -2.62 33.64 11.06
CA PHE A 729 -2.33 33.71 9.61
C PHE A 729 -3.57 33.74 8.73
N SER A 730 -4.78 33.59 9.28
CA SER A 730 -6.06 33.69 8.54
C SER A 730 -6.67 35.09 8.52
N MET A 731 -6.26 35.98 9.44
CA MET A 731 -6.76 37.36 9.44
C MET A 731 -6.23 38.11 8.23
N PRO A 732 -7.08 38.92 7.53
CA PRO A 732 -6.59 39.88 6.57
C PRO A 732 -5.55 40.76 7.28
N LYS A 733 -4.39 41.01 6.63
CA LYS A 733 -3.45 42.03 7.13
C LYS A 733 -4.26 43.32 7.33
N ALA A 734 -4.29 43.83 8.56
CA ALA A 734 -4.71 45.23 8.77
C ALA A 734 -3.87 46.08 7.80
N GLN A 735 -4.55 46.77 6.90
CA GLN A 735 -3.96 47.63 5.83
C GLN A 735 -3.04 48.69 6.43
#